data_625bbc6952d3226f05cc298cc3904217
#
_entry.id   625bbc6952d3226f05cc298cc3904217
#
_cell.length_a   1.000
_cell.length_b   1.000
_cell.length_c   1.000
_cell.angle_alpha   90.00
_cell.angle_beta   90.00
_cell.angle_gamma   90.00
#
_symmetry.space_group_name_H-M   'P 1'
#
loop_
_entity.id
_entity.type
_entity.pdbx_description
1 polymer ?
#
loop_
_entity_poly.entity_id
_entity_poly.type
_entity_poly.pdbx_seq_one_letter_code
_entity_poly.pdbx_strand_id
1 'polypeptide(L)'
;MPYPAAQERPEHNEVGGLVFDDPYQWLEADDGDGVAEWQRAQDELARSYVHGWPHYDALAARVGELVEQMDARNLVAPVRYGPRWFRGRIPEGRDLMVLETAGEVTGPWQPVIDLNELSDGTPLRIGPQPSPDGRLLAYSIDAAGRELPELKVIETDTGKVLLDGVPQQRPGAVAWLPDSTGFFYMANVPTAADHTASSTASSTASNAASGGTAGDGGMVGGGAPSGGTASGGATGGGGTGGDGGPGDGGVVRAATVGAATVGAATVGAGAMGGGRIVAGGAGSGAVLRWRLFFHRIGQPPPTEPEPLDLPHPFAIPKISRDGRWAVMQVDHLRPRPHYLARLEEPWQWREFITDTEHLYKGVVTGDAYVAVTTLGAPRGRLVRIPLDGPGDPADWTELVPGGDAVLTGVTLAGDRLVLGELVDTVSRVRVLDLDGNELARVPLPGPGSVSSIAQGVVALGVMDQVVGCDDAITFGYTSYTQSPTVYHYALKTGELTRLQGAGHTLPGLVTTRVWATSADGTRVPCTLVHRADLDRSRPQPTLLHGYGGFNIAELASYLGPLAAFVEAGGIYAHAHVRGGGEFGLQWWEGGRLHAKQNSFDDLYAIAERLIADGVTAPDRLAFQGASNGGLMAGVAATQRPELWRAVVCQAPKLDLMRVAHDPLGTMATLPEYGDPRDPADAPVLMAYSPYHHVEPGTAYPAILLDAGANDPRCPAWHSRKFAARAQTATTSSHPVLLRVWSGAGHGGTGWSTVVAQQTYWLAFVMRELGLTPPDGHL
;
A
#
# COMPACT_ATOMS: atom_id res chain seq x y z
N MET A 1 27.00 -16.18 -15.45
CA MET A 1 26.64 -14.83 -16.01
C MET A 1 27.61 -13.82 -15.41
N PRO A 2 28.26 -12.94 -16.18
CA PRO A 2 29.08 -11.88 -15.57
C PRO A 2 28.16 -10.82 -14.97
N TYR A 3 28.35 -10.54 -13.67
CA TYR A 3 27.63 -9.49 -12.97
C TYR A 3 28.38 -8.15 -13.03
N PRO A 4 27.67 -7.00 -13.03
CA PRO A 4 28.28 -5.71 -12.78
C PRO A 4 28.98 -5.71 -11.42
N ALA A 5 30.30 -5.46 -11.41
CA ALA A 5 31.09 -5.53 -10.19
C ALA A 5 30.64 -4.46 -9.18
N ALA A 6 30.33 -4.85 -7.95
CA ALA A 6 30.17 -3.95 -6.82
C ALA A 6 31.46 -3.90 -6.03
N GLN A 7 32.04 -2.71 -5.87
CA GLN A 7 33.25 -2.54 -5.08
C GLN A 7 32.91 -2.71 -3.57
N GLU A 8 33.68 -3.56 -2.89
CA GLU A 8 33.57 -3.63 -1.44
C GLU A 8 34.22 -2.39 -0.80
N ARG A 9 33.44 -1.69 0.02
CA ARG A 9 33.85 -0.53 0.84
C ARG A 9 33.39 -0.77 2.27
N PRO A 10 34.10 -1.59 3.04
CA PRO A 10 33.66 -2.00 4.38
C PRO A 10 33.45 -0.80 5.30
N GLU A 11 32.25 -0.71 5.87
CA GLU A 11 31.86 0.24 6.91
C GLU A 11 31.65 -0.53 8.21
N HIS A 12 32.24 -0.03 9.29
CA HIS A 12 32.12 -0.65 10.61
C HIS A 12 30.87 -0.13 11.32
N ASN A 13 29.98 -1.03 11.71
CA ASN A 13 28.71 -0.71 12.35
C ASN A 13 28.65 -1.29 13.77
N GLU A 14 28.04 -0.52 14.68
CA GLU A 14 27.63 -0.97 16.01
C GLU A 14 26.14 -0.63 16.17
N VAL A 15 25.29 -1.65 16.24
CA VAL A 15 23.83 -1.50 16.31
C VAL A 15 23.28 -2.48 17.34
N GLY A 16 22.57 -1.98 18.37
CA GLY A 16 21.98 -2.83 19.43
C GLY A 16 23.01 -3.69 20.16
N GLY A 17 24.25 -3.20 20.29
CA GLY A 17 25.36 -3.95 20.91
C GLY A 17 26.01 -5.01 20.02
N LEU A 18 25.57 -5.17 18.78
CA LEU A 18 26.20 -6.03 17.78
C LEU A 18 27.17 -5.22 16.93
N VAL A 19 28.33 -5.83 16.67
CA VAL A 19 29.39 -5.24 15.83
C VAL A 19 29.52 -6.06 14.56
N PHE A 20 29.46 -5.40 13.39
CA PHE A 20 29.60 -6.05 12.09
C PHE A 20 30.10 -5.09 11.01
N ASP A 21 30.75 -5.62 9.98
CA ASP A 21 31.17 -4.87 8.80
C ASP A 21 30.13 -5.00 7.71
N ASP A 22 29.86 -3.88 7.04
CA ASP A 22 28.98 -3.80 5.89
C ASP A 22 29.76 -3.36 4.64
N PRO A 23 30.11 -4.28 3.74
CA PRO A 23 30.92 -3.95 2.57
C PRO A 23 30.17 -3.17 1.49
N TYR A 24 28.84 -3.13 1.54
CA TYR A 24 27.99 -2.52 0.52
C TYR A 24 27.09 -1.40 1.07
N GLN A 25 27.37 -0.82 2.23
CA GLN A 25 26.58 0.27 2.83
C GLN A 25 26.54 1.50 1.91
N TRP A 26 27.56 1.74 1.09
CA TRP A 26 27.59 2.82 0.10
C TRP A 26 26.44 2.75 -0.92
N LEU A 27 25.79 1.59 -1.09
CA LEU A 27 24.62 1.41 -1.96
C LEU A 27 23.31 1.90 -1.31
N GLU A 28 23.34 2.40 -0.06
CA GLU A 28 22.15 2.96 0.60
C GLU A 28 21.81 4.36 0.06
N ALA A 29 22.79 5.16 -0.33
CA ALA A 29 22.58 6.51 -0.83
C ALA A 29 22.17 6.50 -2.31
N ASP A 30 21.00 7.06 -2.64
CA ASP A 30 20.51 7.10 -4.02
C ASP A 30 21.35 8.01 -4.92
N ASP A 31 21.95 9.06 -4.37
CA ASP A 31 22.86 10.02 -5.00
C ASP A 31 24.35 9.69 -4.77
N GLY A 32 24.62 8.54 -4.17
CA GLY A 32 25.99 8.07 -3.88
C GLY A 32 26.84 7.90 -5.15
N ASP A 33 28.15 8.17 -5.01
CA ASP A 33 29.10 8.03 -6.11
C ASP A 33 29.14 6.59 -6.67
N GLY A 34 28.79 6.46 -7.95
CA GLY A 34 28.74 5.20 -8.68
C GLY A 34 27.48 4.37 -8.49
N VAL A 35 26.54 4.74 -7.57
CA VAL A 35 25.31 3.98 -7.30
C VAL A 35 24.40 3.94 -8.53
N ALA A 36 24.13 5.10 -9.13
CA ALA A 36 23.25 5.20 -10.29
C ALA A 36 23.81 4.45 -11.52
N GLU A 37 25.12 4.45 -11.70
CA GLU A 37 25.77 3.72 -12.80
C GLU A 37 25.69 2.21 -12.58
N TRP A 38 26.03 1.75 -11.38
CA TRP A 38 25.94 0.34 -11.02
C TRP A 38 24.51 -0.18 -11.12
N GLN A 39 23.52 0.57 -10.57
CA GLN A 39 22.10 0.20 -10.66
C GLN A 39 21.63 0.09 -12.11
N ARG A 40 22.05 1.02 -12.99
CA ARG A 40 21.69 1.00 -14.40
C ARG A 40 22.25 -0.25 -15.11
N ALA A 41 23.49 -0.65 -14.77
CA ALA A 41 24.09 -1.87 -15.31
C ALA A 41 23.36 -3.15 -14.81
N GLN A 42 22.92 -3.18 -13.54
CA GLN A 42 22.10 -4.26 -13.00
C GLN A 42 20.74 -4.34 -13.71
N ASP A 43 20.10 -3.20 -13.92
CA ASP A 43 18.83 -3.08 -14.63
C ASP A 43 18.91 -3.62 -16.05
N GLU A 44 19.98 -3.27 -16.79
CA GLU A 44 20.22 -3.74 -18.17
C GLU A 44 20.44 -5.26 -18.20
N LEU A 45 21.23 -5.79 -17.25
CA LEU A 45 21.43 -7.23 -17.11
C LEU A 45 20.10 -7.96 -16.87
N ALA A 46 19.30 -7.47 -15.93
CA ALA A 46 18.01 -8.07 -15.59
C ALA A 46 17.03 -8.00 -16.76
N ARG A 47 16.96 -6.86 -17.44
CA ARG A 47 16.11 -6.68 -18.63
C ARG A 47 16.53 -7.60 -19.76
N SER A 48 17.83 -7.66 -20.08
CA SER A 48 18.35 -8.53 -21.11
C SER A 48 18.05 -10.00 -20.84
N TYR A 49 18.11 -10.40 -19.57
CA TYR A 49 17.76 -11.76 -19.18
C TYR A 49 16.29 -12.04 -19.37
N VAL A 50 15.40 -11.23 -18.80
CA VAL A 50 13.95 -11.50 -18.78
C VAL A 50 13.33 -11.32 -20.17
N HIS A 51 13.64 -10.22 -20.87
CA HIS A 51 13.13 -9.97 -22.22
C HIS A 51 13.78 -10.87 -23.28
N GLY A 52 14.97 -11.41 -23.01
CA GLY A 52 15.61 -12.41 -23.86
C GLY A 52 14.94 -13.79 -23.84
N TRP A 53 13.90 -14.00 -23.04
CA TRP A 53 13.11 -15.22 -23.07
C TRP A 53 12.20 -15.24 -24.30
N PRO A 54 12.27 -16.27 -25.19
CA PRO A 54 11.52 -16.27 -26.45
C PRO A 54 10.01 -16.15 -26.34
N HIS A 55 9.45 -16.44 -25.17
CA HIS A 55 8.01 -16.41 -24.91
C HIS A 55 7.54 -15.14 -24.18
N TYR A 56 8.44 -14.15 -23.98
CA TYR A 56 8.11 -12.94 -23.22
C TYR A 56 6.93 -12.17 -23.82
N ASP A 57 6.93 -11.92 -25.13
CA ASP A 57 5.87 -11.14 -25.81
C ASP A 57 4.52 -11.86 -25.78
N ALA A 58 4.51 -13.19 -25.93
CA ALA A 58 3.30 -14.00 -25.82
C ALA A 58 2.72 -13.92 -24.39
N LEU A 59 3.58 -14.01 -23.36
CA LEU A 59 3.17 -13.83 -21.98
C LEU A 59 2.64 -12.40 -21.73
N ALA A 60 3.33 -11.39 -22.24
CA ALA A 60 2.93 -9.98 -22.08
C ALA A 60 1.52 -9.71 -22.66
N ALA A 61 1.24 -10.27 -23.83
CA ALA A 61 -0.08 -10.20 -24.45
C ALA A 61 -1.14 -10.87 -23.56
N ARG A 62 -0.86 -12.09 -23.07
CA ARG A 62 -1.80 -12.83 -22.20
C ARG A 62 -2.03 -12.13 -20.86
N VAL A 63 -0.98 -11.63 -20.22
CA VAL A 63 -1.07 -10.84 -18.97
C VAL A 63 -1.93 -9.60 -19.20
N GLY A 64 -1.73 -8.87 -20.30
CA GLY A 64 -2.53 -7.70 -20.66
C GLY A 64 -4.02 -8.04 -20.73
N GLU A 65 -4.41 -9.13 -21.41
CA GLU A 65 -5.81 -9.60 -21.47
C GLU A 65 -6.36 -9.97 -20.08
N LEU A 66 -5.60 -10.69 -19.26
CA LEU A 66 -6.02 -11.10 -17.94
C LEU A 66 -6.19 -9.90 -16.99
N VAL A 67 -5.34 -8.89 -17.10
CA VAL A 67 -5.46 -7.63 -16.35
C VAL A 67 -6.71 -6.85 -16.78
N GLU A 68 -7.04 -6.81 -18.08
CA GLU A 68 -8.30 -6.23 -18.54
C GLU A 68 -9.52 -6.99 -18.00
N GLN A 69 -9.47 -8.33 -17.96
CA GLN A 69 -10.53 -9.17 -17.38
C GLN A 69 -10.72 -9.00 -15.87
N MET A 70 -9.69 -8.54 -15.14
CA MET A 70 -9.82 -8.23 -13.72
C MET A 70 -10.75 -7.05 -13.44
N ASP A 71 -11.15 -6.32 -14.46
CA ASP A 71 -11.81 -5.01 -14.31
C ASP A 71 -10.99 -4.04 -13.42
N ALA A 72 -9.67 -4.27 -13.43
CA ALA A 72 -8.70 -3.55 -12.58
C ALA A 72 -8.59 -2.07 -12.95
N ARG A 73 -9.25 -1.65 -14.04
CA ARG A 73 -9.44 -0.23 -14.39
C ARG A 73 -10.44 0.46 -13.46
N ASN A 74 -11.29 -0.27 -12.75
CA ASN A 74 -12.24 0.27 -11.78
C ASN A 74 -11.60 0.27 -10.39
N LEU A 75 -10.91 1.36 -10.03
CA LEU A 75 -10.11 1.45 -8.82
C LEU A 75 -10.93 1.80 -7.56
N VAL A 76 -12.01 2.57 -7.72
CA VAL A 76 -12.92 2.95 -6.64
C VAL A 76 -14.34 2.63 -7.07
N ALA A 77 -15.00 1.76 -6.33
CA ALA A 77 -16.39 1.40 -6.58
C ALA A 77 -17.34 2.58 -6.40
N PRO A 78 -18.52 2.57 -7.06
CA PRO A 78 -19.53 3.59 -6.85
C PRO A 78 -19.95 3.67 -5.38
N VAL A 79 -19.78 4.85 -4.76
CA VAL A 79 -20.23 5.16 -3.40
C VAL A 79 -21.10 6.41 -3.44
N ARG A 80 -22.19 6.39 -2.65
CA ARG A 80 -23.13 7.50 -2.58
C ARG A 80 -22.79 8.45 -1.43
N TYR A 81 -22.77 9.75 -1.73
CA TYR A 81 -22.63 10.85 -0.78
C TYR A 81 -23.74 11.87 -1.05
N GLY A 82 -24.68 11.98 -0.12
CA GLY A 82 -25.90 12.76 -0.35
C GLY A 82 -26.66 12.31 -1.61
N PRO A 83 -26.96 13.23 -2.55
CA PRO A 83 -27.63 12.89 -3.80
C PRO A 83 -26.69 12.36 -4.90
N ARG A 84 -25.38 12.28 -4.65
CA ARG A 84 -24.36 12.00 -5.68
C ARG A 84 -23.69 10.67 -5.48
N TRP A 85 -23.33 10.05 -6.61
CA TRP A 85 -22.44 8.90 -6.66
C TRP A 85 -21.06 9.34 -7.13
N PHE A 86 -20.01 8.74 -6.57
CA PHE A 86 -18.63 8.92 -6.98
C PHE A 86 -18.02 7.56 -7.29
N ARG A 87 -17.17 7.52 -8.33
CA ARG A 87 -16.36 6.34 -8.66
C ARG A 87 -15.01 6.76 -9.22
N GLY A 88 -14.01 5.87 -9.15
CA GLY A 88 -12.70 6.09 -9.76
C GLY A 88 -12.36 4.97 -10.72
N ARG A 89 -12.03 5.31 -11.97
CA ARG A 89 -11.61 4.33 -12.98
C ARG A 89 -10.49 4.87 -13.86
N ILE A 90 -9.74 3.96 -14.49
CA ILE A 90 -8.82 4.29 -15.58
C ILE A 90 -9.55 4.07 -16.90
N PRO A 91 -9.83 5.12 -17.68
CA PRO A 91 -10.49 4.96 -19.00
C PRO A 91 -9.61 4.16 -19.96
N GLU A 92 -10.23 3.55 -20.95
CA GLU A 92 -9.52 2.87 -22.05
C GLU A 92 -8.57 3.85 -22.75
N GLY A 93 -7.33 3.41 -23.03
CA GLY A 93 -6.31 4.26 -23.63
C GLY A 93 -5.68 5.30 -22.69
N ARG A 94 -6.05 5.30 -21.40
CA ARG A 94 -5.44 6.14 -20.36
C ARG A 94 -4.63 5.29 -19.38
N ASP A 95 -3.68 5.92 -18.71
CA ASP A 95 -2.77 5.26 -17.76
C ASP A 95 -3.10 5.58 -16.31
N LEU A 96 -3.77 6.70 -16.04
CA LEU A 96 -4.10 7.19 -14.71
C LEU A 96 -5.62 7.30 -14.50
N MET A 97 -6.01 7.33 -13.22
CA MET A 97 -7.40 7.36 -12.79
C MET A 97 -8.10 8.67 -13.14
N VAL A 98 -9.37 8.54 -13.52
CA VAL A 98 -10.37 9.63 -13.55
C VAL A 98 -11.36 9.38 -12.42
N LEU A 99 -11.54 10.38 -11.54
CA LEU A 99 -12.63 10.40 -10.57
C LEU A 99 -13.85 11.01 -11.23
N GLU A 100 -14.95 10.30 -11.16
CA GLU A 100 -16.22 10.66 -11.80
C GLU A 100 -17.36 10.78 -10.79
N THR A 101 -18.37 11.61 -11.11
CA THR A 101 -19.61 11.74 -10.34
C THR A 101 -20.84 11.56 -11.21
N ALA A 102 -21.95 11.13 -10.62
CA ALA A 102 -23.26 11.02 -11.26
C ALA A 102 -24.39 11.23 -10.26
N GLY A 103 -25.57 11.63 -10.72
CA GLY A 103 -26.80 11.67 -9.91
C GLY A 103 -27.36 10.28 -9.62
N GLU A 104 -27.10 9.32 -10.52
CA GLU A 104 -27.58 7.93 -10.43
C GLU A 104 -26.40 6.96 -10.61
N VAL A 105 -26.46 5.77 -9.97
CA VAL A 105 -25.40 4.76 -10.07
C VAL A 105 -25.19 4.24 -11.50
N THR A 106 -26.21 4.31 -12.32
CA THR A 106 -26.15 3.95 -13.75
C THR A 106 -25.59 5.04 -14.66
N GLY A 107 -25.35 6.24 -14.12
CA GLY A 107 -24.86 7.41 -14.86
C GLY A 107 -25.98 8.30 -15.41
N PRO A 108 -25.70 9.27 -16.27
CA PRO A 108 -24.40 9.50 -16.91
C PRO A 108 -23.33 9.99 -15.93
N TRP A 109 -22.11 9.47 -16.08
CA TRP A 109 -20.95 9.82 -15.28
C TRP A 109 -20.20 11.01 -15.90
N GLN A 110 -19.78 11.94 -15.06
CA GLN A 110 -19.02 13.13 -15.45
C GLN A 110 -17.70 13.18 -14.69
N PRO A 111 -16.59 13.53 -15.35
CA PRO A 111 -15.30 13.65 -14.68
C PRO A 111 -15.30 14.83 -13.69
N VAL A 112 -14.74 14.60 -12.52
CA VAL A 112 -14.47 15.62 -11.50
C VAL A 112 -12.98 15.93 -11.46
N ILE A 113 -12.12 14.89 -11.48
CA ILE A 113 -10.67 15.02 -11.55
C ILE A 113 -10.15 13.99 -12.55
N ASP A 114 -9.38 14.44 -13.53
CA ASP A 114 -8.63 13.57 -14.46
C ASP A 114 -7.13 13.68 -14.15
N LEU A 115 -6.54 12.62 -13.58
CA LEU A 115 -5.11 12.60 -13.28
C LEU A 115 -4.24 12.59 -14.53
N ASN A 116 -4.78 12.17 -15.70
CA ASN A 116 -4.04 12.20 -16.97
C ASN A 116 -3.84 13.63 -17.47
N GLU A 117 -4.75 14.56 -17.13
CA GLU A 117 -4.62 15.97 -17.47
C GLU A 117 -3.74 16.75 -16.48
N LEU A 118 -3.67 16.27 -15.22
CA LEU A 118 -2.86 16.89 -14.19
C LEU A 118 -1.39 16.44 -14.22
N SER A 119 -1.13 15.28 -14.80
CA SER A 119 0.21 14.70 -14.86
C SER A 119 1.08 15.39 -15.92
N ASP A 120 2.30 15.71 -15.56
CA ASP A 120 3.39 16.12 -16.46
C ASP A 120 4.21 14.92 -16.99
N GLY A 121 3.68 13.71 -16.87
CA GLY A 121 4.36 12.44 -17.10
C GLY A 121 4.75 11.73 -15.81
N THR A 122 4.64 12.39 -14.65
CA THR A 122 4.82 11.77 -13.34
C THR A 122 3.56 10.96 -12.99
N PRO A 123 3.67 9.67 -12.62
CA PRO A 123 2.55 8.89 -12.17
C PRO A 123 1.90 9.49 -10.92
N LEU A 124 0.58 9.68 -10.93
CA LEU A 124 -0.18 10.26 -9.84
C LEU A 124 -1.17 9.26 -9.25
N ARG A 125 -1.38 9.34 -7.93
CA ARG A 125 -2.47 8.66 -7.21
C ARG A 125 -3.34 9.69 -6.49
N ILE A 126 -4.62 9.39 -6.35
CA ILE A 126 -5.57 10.24 -5.63
C ILE A 126 -6.28 9.43 -4.54
N GLY A 127 -6.44 10.07 -3.36
CA GLY A 127 -7.31 9.59 -2.27
C GLY A 127 -8.54 10.48 -2.14
N PRO A 128 -9.66 10.18 -2.82
CA PRO A 128 -10.85 11.04 -2.80
C PRO A 128 -11.67 10.83 -1.53
N GLN A 129 -12.18 11.93 -0.98
CA GLN A 129 -13.03 11.95 0.22
C GLN A 129 -14.14 13.01 0.06
N PRO A 130 -15.24 12.67 -0.61
CA PRO A 130 -16.37 13.58 -0.76
C PRO A 130 -16.98 13.96 0.60
N SER A 131 -17.52 15.18 0.70
CA SER A 131 -18.32 15.61 1.84
C SER A 131 -19.62 14.80 1.95
N PRO A 132 -20.25 14.69 3.12
CA PRO A 132 -21.49 13.94 3.32
C PRO A 132 -22.63 14.34 2.36
N ASP A 133 -22.70 15.60 1.97
CA ASP A 133 -23.69 16.11 1.00
C ASP A 133 -23.23 16.03 -0.47
N GLY A 134 -22.00 15.58 -0.72
CA GLY A 134 -21.41 15.42 -2.04
C GLY A 134 -21.09 16.72 -2.80
N ARG A 135 -21.27 17.90 -2.17
CA ARG A 135 -21.00 19.21 -2.80
C ARG A 135 -19.51 19.55 -2.82
N LEU A 136 -18.76 19.03 -1.88
CA LEU A 136 -17.32 19.25 -1.73
C LEU A 136 -16.57 17.94 -1.89
N LEU A 137 -15.35 18.06 -2.40
CA LEU A 137 -14.42 16.93 -2.50
C LEU A 137 -13.10 17.33 -1.87
N ALA A 138 -12.77 16.71 -0.73
CA ALA A 138 -11.41 16.67 -0.23
C ALA A 138 -10.66 15.55 -0.93
N TYR A 139 -9.43 15.81 -1.36
CA TYR A 139 -8.61 14.79 -1.99
C TYR A 139 -7.12 15.06 -1.74
N SER A 140 -6.35 13.99 -1.75
CA SER A 140 -4.91 14.05 -1.69
C SER A 140 -4.30 13.47 -2.95
N ILE A 141 -3.26 14.13 -3.49
CA ILE A 141 -2.48 13.63 -4.64
C ILE A 141 -1.10 13.22 -4.16
N ASP A 142 -0.74 11.98 -4.47
CA ASP A 142 0.60 11.43 -4.27
C ASP A 142 1.29 11.27 -5.63
N ALA A 143 2.46 11.88 -5.76
CA ALA A 143 3.26 11.82 -6.98
C ALA A 143 4.33 10.72 -6.88
N ALA A 144 4.43 9.92 -7.92
CA ALA A 144 5.44 8.87 -8.09
C ALA A 144 5.44 7.79 -6.98
N GLY A 145 4.37 7.68 -6.20
CA GLY A 145 4.26 6.69 -5.12
C GLY A 145 5.14 6.96 -3.91
N ARG A 146 5.46 8.23 -3.64
CA ARG A 146 6.28 8.66 -2.50
C ARG A 146 5.55 8.64 -1.17
N GLU A 147 4.23 8.47 -1.18
CA GLU A 147 3.35 8.49 0.00
C GLU A 147 3.42 9.78 0.83
N LEU A 148 3.65 10.92 0.16
CA LEU A 148 3.70 12.26 0.72
C LEU A 148 2.64 13.16 0.06
N PRO A 149 1.34 12.84 0.21
CA PRO A 149 0.29 13.57 -0.47
C PRO A 149 0.06 14.95 0.13
N GLU A 150 -0.41 15.86 -0.72
CA GLU A 150 -0.96 17.16 -0.34
C GLU A 150 -2.48 17.12 -0.36
N LEU A 151 -3.12 17.69 0.68
CA LEU A 151 -4.58 17.77 0.77
C LEU A 151 -5.09 19.01 0.03
N LYS A 152 -6.09 18.81 -0.80
CA LYS A 152 -6.84 19.86 -1.49
C LYS A 152 -8.34 19.68 -1.28
N VAL A 153 -9.09 20.79 -1.37
CA VAL A 153 -10.56 20.76 -1.34
C VAL A 153 -11.12 21.59 -2.47
N ILE A 154 -12.06 21.03 -3.21
CA ILE A 154 -12.77 21.70 -4.31
C ILE A 154 -14.28 21.61 -4.16
N GLU A 155 -14.99 22.51 -4.80
CA GLU A 155 -16.41 22.35 -5.10
C GLU A 155 -16.58 21.29 -6.23
N THR A 156 -17.42 20.29 -6.01
CA THR A 156 -17.56 19.16 -6.93
C THR A 156 -18.06 19.58 -8.32
N ASP A 157 -18.96 20.56 -8.38
CA ASP A 157 -19.59 20.99 -9.65
C ASP A 157 -18.75 21.95 -10.48
N THR A 158 -18.00 22.81 -9.81
CA THR A 158 -17.30 23.94 -10.47
C THR A 158 -15.80 23.70 -10.58
N GLY A 159 -15.26 22.76 -9.80
CA GLY A 159 -13.81 22.57 -9.65
C GLY A 159 -13.12 23.73 -8.92
N LYS A 160 -13.88 24.68 -8.36
CA LYS A 160 -13.32 25.82 -7.63
C LYS A 160 -12.55 25.34 -6.40
N VAL A 161 -11.29 25.71 -6.33
CA VAL A 161 -10.40 25.39 -5.20
C VAL A 161 -10.81 26.21 -4.00
N LEU A 162 -11.08 25.53 -2.87
CA LEU A 162 -11.39 26.12 -1.58
C LEU A 162 -10.24 26.00 -0.58
N LEU A 163 -9.41 24.98 -0.73
CA LEU A 163 -8.20 24.74 0.05
C LEU A 163 -7.14 24.12 -0.85
N ASP A 164 -5.91 24.65 -0.83
CA ASP A 164 -4.83 24.16 -1.67
C ASP A 164 -3.52 24.00 -0.87
N GLY A 165 -2.86 22.85 -1.07
CA GLY A 165 -1.48 22.64 -0.63
C GLY A 165 -1.28 22.45 0.88
N VAL A 166 -2.25 21.90 1.62
CA VAL A 166 -2.00 21.53 3.02
C VAL A 166 -1.21 20.22 3.04
N PRO A 167 0.00 20.22 3.62
CA PRO A 167 0.78 19.00 3.74
C PRO A 167 0.01 17.96 4.56
N GLN A 168 -0.29 16.85 3.95
CA GLN A 168 -0.88 15.70 4.61
C GLN A 168 -0.02 14.48 4.31
N GLN A 169 0.30 13.70 5.32
CA GLN A 169 1.22 12.59 5.13
C GLN A 169 0.52 11.23 4.98
N ARG A 170 -0.84 11.21 4.93
CA ARG A 170 -1.57 9.97 4.67
C ARG A 170 -2.81 10.21 3.85
N PRO A 171 -3.00 9.45 2.76
CA PRO A 171 -4.27 9.40 2.07
C PRO A 171 -5.36 8.89 3.01
N GLY A 172 -6.55 9.49 2.97
CA GLY A 172 -7.71 8.94 3.65
C GLY A 172 -7.94 9.35 5.10
N ALA A 173 -7.17 10.31 5.65
CA ALA A 173 -7.31 10.76 7.04
C ALA A 173 -8.17 12.02 7.21
N VAL A 174 -9.22 12.20 6.39
CA VAL A 174 -10.19 13.30 6.50
C VAL A 174 -11.49 12.79 7.09
N ALA A 175 -11.98 13.44 8.14
CA ALA A 175 -13.29 13.16 8.75
C ALA A 175 -14.19 14.40 8.68
N TRP A 176 -15.10 14.41 7.73
CA TRP A 176 -16.07 15.50 7.52
C TRP A 176 -17.08 15.59 8.65
N LEU A 177 -17.44 16.81 9.05
CA LEU A 177 -18.64 17.05 9.84
C LEU A 177 -19.89 16.67 9.01
N PRO A 178 -20.98 16.18 9.62
CA PRO A 178 -22.19 15.76 8.91
C PRO A 178 -22.85 16.87 8.07
N ASP A 179 -22.68 18.12 8.48
CA ASP A 179 -23.21 19.31 7.80
C ASP A 179 -22.29 19.84 6.69
N SER A 180 -21.15 19.14 6.45
CA SER A 180 -20.14 19.51 5.45
C SER A 180 -19.49 20.89 5.64
N THR A 181 -19.59 21.50 6.84
CA THR A 181 -19.02 22.83 7.11
C THR A 181 -17.53 22.82 7.46
N GLY A 182 -16.98 21.64 7.77
CA GLY A 182 -15.58 21.46 8.12
C GLY A 182 -15.20 19.99 8.26
N PHE A 183 -13.93 19.75 8.55
CA PHE A 183 -13.40 18.38 8.71
C PHE A 183 -12.16 18.35 9.59
N PHE A 184 -11.96 17.23 10.26
CA PHE A 184 -10.70 16.88 10.91
C PHE A 184 -9.75 16.21 9.91
N TYR A 185 -8.43 16.48 10.07
CA TYR A 185 -7.39 15.81 9.28
C TYR A 185 -6.10 15.65 10.08
N MET A 186 -5.25 14.73 9.64
CA MET A 186 -3.94 14.49 10.24
C MET A 186 -2.84 15.14 9.41
N ALA A 187 -1.97 15.91 10.06
CA ALA A 187 -0.79 16.48 9.44
C ALA A 187 0.45 16.29 10.33
N ASN A 188 1.62 16.29 9.69
CA ASN A 188 2.89 16.29 10.39
C ASN A 188 3.31 17.72 10.74
N VAL A 189 3.74 17.92 11.98
CA VAL A 189 4.27 19.21 12.45
C VAL A 189 5.78 19.04 12.70
N PRO A 190 6.63 19.87 12.06
CA PRO A 190 8.06 19.90 12.36
C PRO A 190 8.29 20.21 13.83
N THR A 191 9.19 19.51 14.49
CA THR A 191 9.54 19.84 15.88
C THR A 191 10.39 21.12 15.96
N ALA A 192 10.32 21.84 17.09
CA ALA A 192 11.11 23.08 17.29
C ALA A 192 12.64 22.87 17.16
N ALA A 193 13.13 21.64 17.28
CA ALA A 193 14.52 21.29 17.01
C ALA A 193 14.91 21.48 15.53
N ASP A 194 13.95 21.34 14.60
CA ASP A 194 14.18 21.52 13.17
C ASP A 194 14.35 23.02 12.80
N HIS A 195 13.71 23.92 13.54
CA HIS A 195 13.84 25.36 13.33
C HIS A 195 15.21 25.91 13.77
N THR A 196 15.84 25.31 14.79
CA THR A 196 17.18 25.74 15.24
C THR A 196 18.27 25.25 14.28
N ALA A 197 18.14 24.09 13.68
CA ALA A 197 19.07 23.59 12.67
C ALA A 197 19.00 24.39 11.35
N SER A 198 17.80 24.84 10.95
CA SER A 198 17.61 25.69 9.77
C SER A 198 18.13 27.12 9.97
N SER A 199 17.97 27.70 11.18
CA SER A 199 18.46 29.05 11.49
C SER A 199 19.98 29.10 11.63
N THR A 200 20.63 28.06 12.13
CA THR A 200 22.11 27.98 12.21
C THR A 200 22.75 27.72 10.85
N ALA A 201 22.10 26.96 9.95
CA ALA A 201 22.59 26.79 8.57
C ALA A 201 22.49 28.10 7.74
N SER A 202 21.46 28.93 7.98
CA SER A 202 21.30 30.23 7.34
C SER A 202 22.28 31.26 7.87
N SER A 203 22.64 31.23 9.17
CA SER A 203 23.59 32.17 9.75
C SER A 203 25.05 31.85 9.41
N THR A 204 25.40 30.61 9.15
CA THR A 204 26.74 30.21 8.68
C THR A 204 26.96 30.51 7.19
N ALA A 205 25.90 30.50 6.38
CA ALA A 205 26.00 30.86 4.95
C ALA A 205 26.14 32.41 4.74
N SER A 206 25.60 33.25 5.66
CA SER A 206 25.72 34.68 5.56
C SER A 206 27.07 35.23 6.10
N ASN A 207 27.80 34.48 6.94
CA ASN A 207 29.12 34.88 7.45
C ASN A 207 30.30 34.41 6.58
N ALA A 208 30.07 33.60 5.54
CA ALA A 208 31.11 33.24 4.57
C ALA A 208 31.23 34.19 3.36
N ALA A 209 30.30 35.17 3.23
CA ALA A 209 30.28 36.13 2.11
C ALA A 209 30.85 37.53 2.42
N SER A 210 31.42 37.78 3.62
CA SER A 210 31.99 39.06 4.01
C SER A 210 33.42 38.95 4.53
N GLY A 211 34.33 38.51 3.70
CA GLY A 211 35.74 38.47 4.05
C GLY A 211 36.63 38.32 2.82
N GLY A 212 36.83 39.38 2.08
CA GLY A 212 37.79 39.38 0.97
C GLY A 212 38.14 40.82 0.56
N THR A 213 39.25 41.26 1.04
CA THR A 213 39.88 42.55 0.99
C THR A 213 40.14 43.09 -0.41
N ALA A 214 40.10 44.43 -0.47
CA ALA A 214 40.47 45.29 -1.57
C ALA A 214 41.89 45.08 -2.14
N GLY A 215 42.02 45.28 -3.44
CA GLY A 215 43.31 45.43 -4.16
C GLY A 215 43.08 45.90 -5.58
N ASP A 216 43.15 47.16 -5.71
CA ASP A 216 43.53 48.13 -6.73
C ASP A 216 43.96 47.66 -8.13
N GLY A 217 43.50 48.42 -9.18
CA GLY A 217 44.29 48.65 -10.36
C GLY A 217 43.64 48.46 -11.75
N GLY A 218 43.22 49.57 -12.37
CA GLY A 218 43.49 49.82 -13.79
C GLY A 218 42.40 49.73 -14.85
N MET A 219 41.78 50.78 -15.08
CA MET A 219 41.33 51.49 -16.31
C MET A 219 41.31 50.80 -17.69
N VAL A 220 40.30 51.29 -18.46
CA VAL A 220 40.15 51.57 -19.91
C VAL A 220 39.34 50.56 -20.67
N GLY A 221 38.16 50.90 -21.11
CA GLY A 221 37.72 51.75 -22.16
C GLY A 221 36.86 51.08 -23.17
N GLY A 222 35.71 51.58 -23.43
CA GLY A 222 35.25 51.78 -24.79
C GLY A 222 34.13 50.90 -25.34
N GLY A 223 32.98 51.43 -25.57
CA GLY A 223 32.27 51.31 -26.81
C GLY A 223 30.93 50.58 -26.80
N ALA A 224 29.87 51.29 -26.55
CA ALA A 224 28.60 51.07 -27.28
C ALA A 224 28.70 51.75 -28.66
N PRO A 225 27.85 51.60 -29.63
CA PRO A 225 26.39 51.63 -29.50
C PRO A 225 25.57 50.85 -30.57
N SER A 226 24.25 50.88 -30.34
CA SER A 226 23.14 51.08 -31.31
C SER A 226 22.89 50.01 -32.39
N GLY A 227 21.71 49.63 -32.63
CA GLY A 227 20.51 50.24 -33.03
C GLY A 227 19.67 49.35 -33.92
N GLY A 228 18.39 49.60 -33.94
CA GLY A 228 17.53 49.54 -35.10
C GLY A 228 16.50 48.42 -35.12
N THR A 229 15.27 48.68 -34.64
CA THR A 229 14.06 49.08 -35.40
C THR A 229 13.70 48.09 -36.53
N ALA A 230 12.51 47.63 -36.62
CA ALA A 230 11.16 48.01 -36.68
C ALA A 230 10.36 47.11 -37.62
N SER A 231 9.10 46.97 -37.24
CA SER A 231 7.90 46.97 -38.07
C SER A 231 7.67 45.83 -39.08
N GLY A 232 6.53 45.28 -39.19
CA GLY A 232 5.20 45.70 -39.33
C GLY A 232 4.36 44.68 -40.04
N GLY A 233 3.09 44.66 -39.82
CA GLY A 233 1.97 44.72 -40.72
C GLY A 233 1.31 43.38 -40.94
N ALA A 234 0.18 43.14 -40.41
CA ALA A 234 -1.23 43.49 -40.66
C ALA A 234 -1.85 42.92 -41.96
N THR A 235 -3.08 42.53 -41.79
CA THR A 235 -4.21 42.29 -42.70
C THR A 235 -4.48 40.80 -43.04
N GLY A 236 -5.66 40.24 -42.91
CA GLY A 236 -6.99 40.79 -42.79
C GLY A 236 -7.95 39.88 -43.59
N GLY A 237 -9.18 39.68 -43.10
CA GLY A 237 -10.32 39.16 -43.84
C GLY A 237 -10.66 37.70 -43.61
N GLY A 238 -11.81 37.26 -43.14
CA GLY A 238 -13.15 37.76 -43.33
C GLY A 238 -14.03 36.63 -43.92
N GLY A 239 -15.13 36.21 -43.27
CA GLY A 239 -16.21 35.48 -43.95
C GLY A 239 -16.80 34.34 -43.08
N THR A 240 -17.77 34.61 -42.27
CA THR A 240 -19.23 34.32 -42.26
C THR A 240 -19.73 32.89 -42.47
N GLY A 241 -20.58 32.47 -41.53
CA GLY A 241 -21.74 31.56 -41.68
C GLY A 241 -21.58 30.23 -40.95
N GLY A 242 -22.25 29.98 -39.87
CA GLY A 242 -23.61 29.75 -39.66
C GLY A 242 -23.92 28.34 -39.20
N ASP A 243 -24.60 28.27 -38.05
CA ASP A 243 -25.52 27.24 -37.60
C ASP A 243 -25.02 26.01 -36.76
N GLY A 244 -25.40 26.05 -35.48
CA GLY A 244 -26.33 25.11 -34.88
C GLY A 244 -25.77 23.79 -34.37
N GLY A 245 -25.36 23.76 -33.08
CA GLY A 245 -25.21 22.48 -32.45
C GLY A 245 -25.39 22.57 -30.95
N PRO A 246 -25.79 21.54 -30.27
CA PRO A 246 -26.02 21.65 -28.82
C PRO A 246 -24.82 21.24 -27.99
N GLY A 247 -24.52 22.05 -26.99
CA GLY A 247 -24.14 21.59 -25.70
C GLY A 247 -22.75 20.99 -25.50
N ASP A 248 -21.77 21.85 -25.47
CA ASP A 248 -20.46 21.57 -24.91
C ASP A 248 -20.62 21.28 -23.41
N GLY A 249 -20.45 20.02 -23.00
CA GLY A 249 -20.22 19.64 -21.63
C GLY A 249 -18.83 20.12 -21.24
N GLY A 250 -18.77 21.31 -20.63
CA GLY A 250 -17.51 21.89 -20.21
C GLY A 250 -16.76 20.99 -19.27
N VAL A 251 -15.71 20.37 -19.76
CA VAL A 251 -14.63 19.87 -18.92
C VAL A 251 -14.14 21.09 -18.15
N VAL A 252 -14.39 21.11 -16.84
CA VAL A 252 -13.85 22.14 -15.97
C VAL A 252 -12.35 22.01 -16.00
N ARG A 253 -11.70 22.80 -16.84
CA ARG A 253 -10.25 23.00 -16.75
C ARG A 253 -9.97 23.50 -15.35
N ALA A 254 -9.34 22.67 -14.54
CA ALA A 254 -8.68 23.15 -13.34
C ALA A 254 -7.87 24.37 -13.76
N ALA A 255 -8.16 25.50 -13.14
CA ALA A 255 -7.44 26.74 -13.41
C ALA A 255 -5.96 26.39 -13.44
N THR A 256 -5.32 26.57 -14.57
CA THR A 256 -3.88 26.50 -14.70
C THR A 256 -3.34 27.48 -13.66
N VAL A 257 -2.93 26.95 -12.51
CA VAL A 257 -2.02 27.68 -11.61
C VAL A 257 -0.80 27.92 -12.47
N GLY A 258 -0.55 29.19 -12.77
CA GLY A 258 0.54 29.60 -13.60
C GLY A 258 1.79 28.84 -13.17
N ALA A 259 2.34 28.06 -14.10
CA ALA A 259 3.66 27.50 -13.93
C ALA A 259 4.58 28.69 -13.69
N ALA A 260 4.85 28.98 -12.42
CA ALA A 260 6.09 29.64 -12.08
C ALA A 260 7.15 28.69 -12.63
N THR A 261 7.75 29.06 -13.75
CA THR A 261 8.93 28.45 -14.30
C THR A 261 9.95 28.38 -13.17
N VAL A 262 9.93 27.28 -12.45
CA VAL A 262 11.07 26.84 -11.66
C VAL A 262 12.08 26.42 -12.71
N GLY A 263 12.99 27.34 -12.99
CA GLY A 263 14.14 27.02 -13.81
C GLY A 263 14.75 25.73 -13.31
N ALA A 264 15.18 24.87 -14.24
CA ALA A 264 15.93 23.66 -13.95
C ALA A 264 17.20 24.02 -13.16
N ALA A 265 17.02 24.25 -11.88
CA ALA A 265 18.07 24.14 -10.90
C ALA A 265 18.03 22.68 -10.48
N THR A 266 19.11 21.97 -10.71
CA THR A 266 19.45 20.75 -10.00
C THR A 266 19.14 20.99 -8.54
N VAL A 267 17.97 20.52 -8.10
CA VAL A 267 17.59 20.54 -6.71
C VAL A 267 18.38 19.40 -6.09
N GLY A 268 19.57 19.75 -5.60
CA GLY A 268 20.20 18.96 -4.56
C GLY A 268 19.16 18.79 -3.46
N ALA A 269 19.05 17.59 -2.91
CA ALA A 269 18.13 17.22 -1.84
C ALA A 269 18.24 18.22 -0.68
N GLY A 270 17.52 19.32 -0.73
CA GLY A 270 17.70 20.39 0.23
C GLY A 270 16.72 21.54 0.22
N ALA A 271 15.77 21.62 -0.70
CA ALA A 271 14.85 22.76 -0.69
C ALA A 271 13.47 22.37 -1.18
N MET A 272 12.72 21.73 -0.31
CA MET A 272 11.27 21.82 -0.32
C MET A 272 10.86 22.41 1.02
N GLY A 273 10.33 23.62 1.00
CA GLY A 273 9.66 24.22 2.13
C GLY A 273 8.41 23.40 2.44
N GLY A 274 8.44 22.68 3.54
CA GLY A 274 7.37 21.84 4.01
C GLY A 274 7.87 20.42 4.32
N GLY A 275 8.02 20.10 5.59
CA GLY A 275 8.12 18.74 6.14
C GLY A 275 9.17 17.83 5.52
N ARG A 276 10.41 18.04 5.86
CA ARG A 276 11.52 17.16 5.55
C ARG A 276 11.35 15.82 6.24
N ILE A 277 11.13 14.73 5.50
CA ILE A 277 11.58 13.43 5.97
C ILE A 277 13.10 13.49 5.90
N VAL A 278 13.76 13.65 7.03
CA VAL A 278 15.22 13.60 7.08
C VAL A 278 15.58 12.12 6.95
N ALA A 279 16.05 11.72 5.76
CA ALA A 279 16.85 10.52 5.65
C ALA A 279 18.01 10.69 6.64
N GLY A 280 18.13 9.77 7.58
CA GLY A 280 19.09 9.88 8.68
C GLY A 280 20.52 9.88 8.18
N GLY A 281 21.09 11.08 8.09
CA GLY A 281 22.51 11.25 8.28
C GLY A 281 22.78 11.16 9.78
N ALA A 282 23.84 10.48 10.16
CA ALA A 282 24.23 10.27 11.55
C ALA A 282 24.05 11.54 12.39
N GLY A 283 23.06 11.56 13.27
CA GLY A 283 22.99 12.56 14.33
C GLY A 283 21.72 13.38 14.55
N SER A 284 20.53 13.08 14.00
CA SER A 284 19.27 13.63 14.54
C SER A 284 18.08 12.93 13.91
N GLY A 285 17.57 11.89 14.56
CA GLY A 285 16.28 11.30 14.21
C GLY A 285 15.17 12.32 14.52
N ALA A 286 14.73 13.10 13.54
CA ALA A 286 13.53 13.89 13.66
C ALA A 286 12.33 12.95 13.79
N VAL A 287 11.75 12.86 14.96
CA VAL A 287 10.55 12.07 15.22
C VAL A 287 9.39 12.79 14.54
N LEU A 288 8.82 12.17 13.49
CA LEU A 288 7.61 12.67 12.87
C LEU A 288 6.49 12.72 13.91
N ARG A 289 5.97 13.90 14.22
CA ARG A 289 4.87 14.08 15.16
C ARG A 289 3.59 14.40 14.42
N TRP A 290 2.73 13.41 14.33
CA TRP A 290 1.38 13.58 13.79
C TRP A 290 0.52 14.35 14.76
N ARG A 291 -0.24 15.32 14.24
CA ARG A 291 -1.19 16.14 14.99
C ARG A 291 -2.53 16.15 14.27
N LEU A 292 -3.59 16.26 15.06
CA LEU A 292 -4.95 16.47 14.59
C LEU A 292 -5.18 17.94 14.35
N PHE A 293 -5.77 18.28 13.21
CA PHE A 293 -6.21 19.63 12.85
C PHE A 293 -7.69 19.61 12.51
N PHE A 294 -8.35 20.75 12.72
CA PHE A 294 -9.71 20.98 12.25
C PHE A 294 -9.73 22.14 11.27
N HIS A 295 -10.25 21.94 10.05
CA HIS A 295 -10.41 22.98 9.05
C HIS A 295 -11.88 23.29 8.83
N ARG A 296 -12.24 24.57 8.95
CA ARG A 296 -13.58 25.09 8.62
C ARG A 296 -13.57 25.64 7.19
N ILE A 297 -14.50 25.18 6.38
CA ILE A 297 -14.62 25.61 4.97
C ILE A 297 -14.79 27.12 4.89
N GLY A 298 -14.03 27.76 4.00
CA GLY A 298 -14.03 29.21 3.81
C GLY A 298 -13.17 30.00 4.79
N GLN A 299 -12.48 29.34 5.71
CA GLN A 299 -11.47 29.94 6.58
C GLN A 299 -10.07 29.58 6.09
N PRO A 300 -9.03 30.38 6.44
CA PRO A 300 -7.65 29.96 6.17
C PRO A 300 -7.32 28.64 6.91
N PRO A 301 -6.32 27.87 6.43
CA PRO A 301 -5.85 26.69 7.13
C PRO A 301 -5.47 27.00 8.59
N PRO A 302 -5.80 26.11 9.54
CA PRO A 302 -5.42 26.32 10.93
C PRO A 302 -3.90 26.25 11.08
N THR A 303 -3.35 27.13 11.92
CA THR A 303 -1.91 27.18 12.24
C THR A 303 -1.56 26.34 13.46
N GLU A 304 -2.54 26.06 14.31
CA GLU A 304 -2.36 25.28 15.53
C GLU A 304 -3.14 23.98 15.47
N PRO A 305 -2.57 22.86 15.93
CA PRO A 305 -3.26 21.58 16.03
C PRO A 305 -4.25 21.59 17.20
N GLU A 306 -5.21 20.67 17.15
CA GLU A 306 -6.02 20.32 18.32
C GLU A 306 -5.12 19.91 19.50
N PRO A 307 -5.48 20.27 20.75
CA PRO A 307 -4.69 19.99 21.94
C PRO A 307 -4.77 18.52 22.35
N LEU A 308 -4.35 17.62 21.47
CA LEU A 308 -4.42 16.19 21.61
C LEU A 308 -3.04 15.56 21.44
N ASP A 309 -2.55 14.88 22.47
CA ASP A 309 -1.28 14.13 22.38
C ASP A 309 -1.56 12.69 21.92
N LEU A 310 -1.14 12.38 20.71
CA LEU A 310 -1.40 11.09 20.09
C LEU A 310 -0.36 10.07 20.54
N PRO A 311 -0.77 8.98 21.19
CA PRO A 311 0.14 7.97 21.72
C PRO A 311 0.74 7.08 20.63
N HIS A 312 0.26 7.19 19.40
CA HIS A 312 0.69 6.38 18.27
C HIS A 312 0.73 7.22 17.00
N PRO A 313 1.77 7.10 16.15
CA PRO A 313 1.89 7.87 14.91
C PRO A 313 0.80 7.55 13.89
N PHE A 314 0.13 6.40 14.03
CA PHE A 314 -0.98 6.01 13.20
C PHE A 314 -2.29 6.35 13.91
N ALA A 315 -2.91 7.43 13.51
CA ALA A 315 -4.17 7.89 14.07
C ALA A 315 -5.12 8.35 12.96
N ILE A 316 -6.42 8.08 13.13
CA ILE A 316 -7.47 8.41 12.17
C ILE A 316 -8.67 8.97 12.92
N PRO A 317 -9.09 10.20 12.63
CA PRO A 317 -10.33 10.72 13.14
C PRO A 317 -11.51 10.04 12.43
N LYS A 318 -12.55 9.70 13.19
CA LYS A 318 -13.84 9.21 12.70
C LYS A 318 -14.96 10.01 13.33
N ILE A 319 -16.03 10.25 12.59
CA ILE A 319 -17.24 10.92 13.12
C ILE A 319 -18.37 9.92 13.10
N SER A 320 -19.15 9.92 14.18
CA SER A 320 -20.36 9.10 14.27
C SER A 320 -21.37 9.54 13.21
N ARG A 321 -22.15 8.58 12.72
CA ARG A 321 -23.15 8.83 11.68
C ARG A 321 -24.20 9.86 12.08
N ASP A 322 -24.56 9.91 13.34
CA ASP A 322 -25.50 10.88 13.90
C ASP A 322 -24.88 12.25 14.19
N GLY A 323 -23.57 12.40 13.93
CA GLY A 323 -22.86 13.66 14.11
C GLY A 323 -22.66 14.11 15.55
N ARG A 324 -22.88 13.25 16.53
CA ARG A 324 -22.76 13.63 17.95
C ARG A 324 -21.38 13.40 18.53
N TRP A 325 -20.58 12.51 17.93
CA TRP A 325 -19.32 12.05 18.47
C TRP A 325 -18.20 12.07 17.44
N ALA A 326 -17.03 12.48 17.89
CA ALA A 326 -15.76 12.25 17.21
C ALA A 326 -14.94 11.21 17.97
N VAL A 327 -14.34 10.28 17.24
CA VAL A 327 -13.49 9.21 17.76
C VAL A 327 -12.12 9.31 17.13
N MET A 328 -11.05 9.31 17.91
CA MET A 328 -9.71 9.15 17.43
C MET A 328 -9.32 7.68 17.54
N GLN A 329 -9.33 6.98 16.43
CA GLN A 329 -8.81 5.62 16.34
C GLN A 329 -7.29 5.68 16.19
N VAL A 330 -6.56 4.97 17.03
CA VAL A 330 -5.10 4.88 16.96
C VAL A 330 -4.67 3.43 16.74
N ASP A 331 -3.43 3.29 16.25
CA ASP A 331 -2.80 2.01 15.92
C ASP A 331 -3.46 1.29 14.73
N HIS A 332 -2.68 0.76 13.83
CA HIS A 332 -3.19 0.04 12.66
C HIS A 332 -3.14 -1.48 12.83
N LEU A 333 -2.28 -1.97 13.71
CA LEU A 333 -2.13 -3.40 14.01
C LEU A 333 -3.14 -3.84 15.08
N ARG A 334 -3.34 -2.98 16.08
CA ARG A 334 -4.35 -3.15 17.14
C ARG A 334 -5.21 -1.89 17.25
N PRO A 335 -6.10 -1.65 16.27
CA PRO A 335 -6.92 -0.44 16.24
C PRO A 335 -7.80 -0.33 17.46
N ARG A 336 -7.79 0.87 18.11
CA ARG A 336 -8.61 1.18 19.26
C ARG A 336 -9.11 2.63 19.25
N PRO A 337 -10.32 2.91 19.74
CA PRO A 337 -10.86 4.26 19.90
C PRO A 337 -10.22 4.91 21.13
N HIS A 338 -9.00 5.43 21.00
CA HIS A 338 -8.22 5.91 22.14
C HIS A 338 -8.79 7.17 22.75
N TYR A 339 -9.26 8.11 21.89
CA TYR A 339 -9.93 9.32 22.36
C TYR A 339 -11.33 9.44 21.79
N LEU A 340 -12.17 10.11 22.57
CA LEU A 340 -13.56 10.39 22.26
C LEU A 340 -13.88 11.85 22.61
N ALA A 341 -14.64 12.55 21.77
CA ALA A 341 -15.19 13.88 22.05
C ALA A 341 -16.63 13.99 21.57
N ARG A 342 -17.46 14.79 22.28
CA ARG A 342 -18.73 15.27 21.73
C ARG A 342 -18.43 16.32 20.66
N LEU A 343 -19.19 16.30 19.57
CA LEU A 343 -19.09 17.29 18.49
C LEU A 343 -19.80 18.61 18.85
N GLU A 344 -19.45 19.15 20.02
CA GLU A 344 -19.90 20.44 20.54
C GLU A 344 -18.66 21.30 20.81
N GLU A 345 -18.55 22.46 20.18
CA GLU A 345 -17.39 23.34 20.35
C GLU A 345 -17.41 24.07 21.71
N PRO A 346 -16.25 24.21 22.40
CA PRO A 346 -14.95 23.64 22.02
C PRO A 346 -14.87 22.14 22.25
N TRP A 347 -14.18 21.44 21.35
CA TRP A 347 -14.01 19.99 21.44
C TRP A 347 -13.31 19.62 22.75
N GLN A 348 -13.92 18.71 23.52
CA GLN A 348 -13.31 18.19 24.74
C GLN A 348 -12.98 16.71 24.55
N TRP A 349 -11.75 16.45 24.11
CA TRP A 349 -11.24 15.12 23.95
C TRP A 349 -10.92 14.48 25.30
N ARG A 350 -11.35 13.27 25.51
CA ARG A 350 -11.01 12.45 26.66
C ARG A 350 -10.52 11.07 26.22
N GLU A 351 -9.67 10.46 27.03
CA GLU A 351 -9.31 9.06 26.84
C GLU A 351 -10.53 8.17 27.00
N PHE A 352 -10.57 7.09 26.20
CA PHE A 352 -11.68 6.15 26.21
C PHE A 352 -11.19 4.71 26.35
N ILE A 353 -10.53 4.13 25.30
CA ILE A 353 -9.91 2.80 25.37
C ILE A 353 -8.40 2.97 25.22
N THR A 354 -7.68 2.76 26.32
CA THR A 354 -6.22 2.90 26.40
C THR A 354 -5.48 1.56 26.36
N ASP A 355 -6.20 0.44 26.36
CA ASP A 355 -5.65 -0.91 26.23
C ASP A 355 -4.83 -1.06 24.93
N THR A 356 -3.57 -1.44 25.04
CA THR A 356 -2.63 -1.62 23.94
C THR A 356 -2.44 -3.08 23.52
N GLU A 357 -2.99 -4.02 24.31
CA GLU A 357 -2.80 -5.45 24.06
C GLU A 357 -3.85 -6.05 23.11
N HIS A 358 -5.04 -5.42 23.07
CA HIS A 358 -6.16 -5.94 22.30
C HIS A 358 -6.63 -4.94 21.23
N LEU A 359 -7.31 -5.44 20.21
CA LEU A 359 -7.95 -4.60 19.19
C LEU A 359 -9.40 -4.29 19.58
N TYR A 360 -9.89 -3.13 19.08
CA TYR A 360 -11.26 -2.65 19.26
C TYR A 360 -11.73 -1.98 17.98
N LYS A 361 -12.20 -2.78 17.03
CA LYS A 361 -12.58 -2.32 15.70
C LYS A 361 -14.10 -2.18 15.63
N GLY A 362 -14.59 -0.94 15.56
CA GLY A 362 -16.04 -0.73 15.69
C GLY A 362 -16.53 0.61 15.19
N VAL A 363 -17.81 0.85 15.52
CA VAL A 363 -18.60 2.03 15.13
C VAL A 363 -19.39 2.59 16.32
N VAL A 364 -19.68 3.87 16.27
CA VAL A 364 -20.57 4.52 17.24
C VAL A 364 -22.02 4.28 16.82
N THR A 365 -22.85 3.82 17.77
CA THR A 365 -24.31 3.65 17.63
C THR A 365 -25.02 4.30 18.79
N GLY A 366 -25.67 5.44 18.56
CA GLY A 366 -26.31 6.17 19.66
C GLY A 366 -25.33 6.58 20.77
N ASP A 367 -25.47 6.06 21.96
CA ASP A 367 -24.63 6.34 23.12
C ASP A 367 -23.66 5.21 23.46
N ALA A 368 -23.36 4.36 22.48
CA ALA A 368 -22.45 3.24 22.63
C ALA A 368 -21.45 3.12 21.46
N TYR A 369 -20.27 2.58 21.74
CA TYR A 369 -19.32 2.08 20.75
C TYR A 369 -19.51 0.56 20.63
N VAL A 370 -19.95 0.09 19.48
CA VAL A 370 -20.09 -1.34 19.21
C VAL A 370 -18.84 -1.80 18.47
N ALA A 371 -18.13 -2.76 19.05
CA ALA A 371 -16.83 -3.17 18.55
C ALA A 371 -16.60 -4.68 18.57
N VAL A 372 -15.90 -5.18 17.59
CA VAL A 372 -15.16 -6.44 17.69
C VAL A 372 -13.94 -6.18 18.55
N THR A 373 -13.78 -6.97 19.62
CA THR A 373 -12.58 -6.94 20.47
C THR A 373 -11.98 -8.31 20.67
N THR A 374 -10.65 -8.37 20.79
CA THR A 374 -9.93 -9.60 21.14
C THR A 374 -9.76 -9.80 22.63
N LEU A 375 -10.21 -8.86 23.48
CA LEU A 375 -10.17 -9.01 24.94
C LEU A 375 -11.02 -10.23 25.36
N GLY A 376 -10.36 -11.24 25.93
CA GLY A 376 -10.99 -12.49 26.35
C GLY A 376 -11.44 -13.42 25.23
N ALA A 377 -11.21 -13.07 23.95
CA ALA A 377 -11.57 -13.86 22.77
C ALA A 377 -10.57 -13.62 21.63
N PRO A 378 -9.51 -14.42 21.48
CA PRO A 378 -8.42 -14.18 20.51
C PRO A 378 -8.89 -14.10 19.04
N ARG A 379 -10.03 -14.69 18.70
CA ARG A 379 -10.67 -14.61 17.38
C ARG A 379 -11.72 -13.51 17.27
N GLY A 380 -11.89 -12.74 18.35
CA GLY A 380 -12.87 -11.64 18.44
C GLY A 380 -14.21 -12.06 19.06
N ARG A 381 -14.81 -11.12 19.76
CA ARG A 381 -16.22 -11.10 20.21
C ARG A 381 -16.78 -9.71 19.94
N LEU A 382 -18.09 -9.60 19.75
CA LEU A 382 -18.75 -8.32 19.54
C LEU A 382 -19.31 -7.81 20.87
N VAL A 383 -18.95 -6.59 21.23
CA VAL A 383 -19.36 -5.95 22.49
C VAL A 383 -19.96 -4.57 22.25
N ARG A 384 -20.84 -4.15 23.14
CA ARG A 384 -21.36 -2.79 23.24
C ARG A 384 -20.73 -2.11 24.46
N ILE A 385 -20.06 -0.97 24.24
CA ILE A 385 -19.30 -0.20 25.21
C ILE A 385 -20.01 1.15 25.41
N PRO A 386 -20.51 1.51 26.61
CA PRO A 386 -21.12 2.80 26.84
C PRO A 386 -20.14 3.95 26.59
N LEU A 387 -20.59 5.00 25.89
CA LEU A 387 -19.76 6.17 25.62
C LEU A 387 -19.63 7.13 26.80
N ASP A 388 -20.59 7.18 27.69
CA ASP A 388 -20.56 8.08 28.84
C ASP A 388 -19.69 7.56 30.00
N GLY A 389 -19.26 6.31 29.94
CA GLY A 389 -18.38 5.67 30.92
C GLY A 389 -16.88 5.78 30.60
N PRO A 390 -16.02 5.30 31.51
CA PRO A 390 -14.57 5.25 31.32
C PRO A 390 -14.11 4.14 30.36
N GLY A 391 -15.03 3.38 29.77
CA GLY A 391 -14.69 2.23 28.93
C GLY A 391 -14.31 0.97 29.74
N ASP A 392 -14.73 0.85 31.00
CA ASP A 392 -14.43 -0.33 31.84
C ASP A 392 -15.10 -1.59 31.25
N PRO A 393 -14.34 -2.69 31.05
CA PRO A 393 -14.90 -3.94 30.58
C PRO A 393 -16.06 -4.52 31.43
N ALA A 394 -16.16 -4.15 32.72
CA ALA A 394 -17.25 -4.57 33.58
C ALA A 394 -18.61 -4.00 33.17
N ASP A 395 -18.62 -2.87 32.46
CA ASP A 395 -19.83 -2.18 32.00
C ASP A 395 -20.28 -2.61 30.60
N TRP A 396 -19.52 -3.53 29.94
CA TRP A 396 -19.80 -3.92 28.57
C TRP A 396 -20.89 -4.98 28.45
N THR A 397 -21.67 -4.89 27.39
CA THR A 397 -22.64 -5.93 27.03
C THR A 397 -22.07 -6.75 25.87
N GLU A 398 -21.91 -8.07 26.04
CA GLU A 398 -21.57 -8.97 24.97
C GLU A 398 -22.78 -9.16 24.05
N LEU A 399 -22.61 -8.86 22.74
CA LEU A 399 -23.63 -9.02 21.70
C LEU A 399 -23.46 -10.32 20.92
N VAL A 400 -22.20 -10.69 20.60
CA VAL A 400 -21.85 -11.95 19.94
C VAL A 400 -20.64 -12.53 20.65
N PRO A 401 -20.74 -13.73 21.23
CA PRO A 401 -19.61 -14.37 21.92
C PRO A 401 -18.51 -14.77 20.94
N GLY A 402 -17.31 -14.94 21.47
CA GLY A 402 -16.19 -15.51 20.72
C GLY A 402 -16.46 -16.96 20.34
N GLY A 403 -15.95 -17.38 19.18
CA GLY A 403 -16.15 -18.71 18.62
C GLY A 403 -15.01 -19.16 17.71
N ASP A 404 -15.30 -20.10 16.82
CA ASP A 404 -14.32 -20.62 15.85
C ASP A 404 -14.05 -19.64 14.69
N ALA A 405 -15.02 -18.81 14.33
CA ALA A 405 -14.86 -17.76 13.35
C ALA A 405 -14.00 -16.62 13.86
N VAL A 406 -13.16 -16.04 13.00
CA VAL A 406 -12.47 -14.77 13.29
C VAL A 406 -13.42 -13.64 12.94
N LEU A 407 -13.76 -12.79 13.90
CA LEU A 407 -14.55 -11.58 13.66
C LEU A 407 -13.62 -10.49 13.11
N THR A 408 -13.90 -10.00 11.89
CA THR A 408 -13.00 -9.08 11.19
C THR A 408 -13.33 -7.60 11.39
N GLY A 409 -14.55 -7.29 11.75
CA GLY A 409 -15.03 -5.93 11.99
C GLY A 409 -16.55 -5.84 11.95
N VAL A 410 -17.08 -4.70 12.38
CA VAL A 410 -18.51 -4.38 12.36
C VAL A 410 -18.71 -3.00 11.74
N THR A 411 -19.74 -2.86 10.92
CA THR A 411 -20.21 -1.58 10.38
C THR A 411 -21.70 -1.38 10.65
N LEU A 412 -22.17 -0.13 10.53
CA LEU A 412 -23.56 0.23 10.73
C LEU A 412 -24.22 0.51 9.37
N ALA A 413 -25.38 -0.10 9.15
CA ALA A 413 -26.21 0.16 7.98
C ALA A 413 -27.67 0.37 8.43
N GLY A 414 -28.16 1.63 8.39
CA GLY A 414 -29.40 2.02 9.04
C GLY A 414 -29.39 1.73 10.54
N ASP A 415 -30.33 0.91 10.98
CA ASP A 415 -30.49 0.39 12.35
C ASP A 415 -29.98 -1.06 12.49
N ARG A 416 -29.07 -1.50 11.62
CA ARG A 416 -28.51 -2.86 11.60
C ARG A 416 -27.01 -2.82 11.77
N LEU A 417 -26.50 -3.81 12.52
CA LEU A 417 -25.07 -4.12 12.57
C LEU A 417 -24.73 -5.14 11.47
N VAL A 418 -23.65 -4.91 10.76
CA VAL A 418 -23.14 -5.83 9.74
C VAL A 418 -21.79 -6.33 10.20
N LEU A 419 -21.72 -7.62 10.51
CA LEU A 419 -20.55 -8.29 11.08
C LEU A 419 -19.84 -9.10 10.03
N GLY A 420 -18.54 -8.84 9.84
CA GLY A 420 -17.66 -9.62 9.00
C GLY A 420 -17.00 -10.77 9.77
N GLU A 421 -16.89 -11.94 9.13
CA GLU A 421 -16.32 -13.15 9.73
C GLU A 421 -15.41 -13.87 8.73
N LEU A 422 -14.37 -14.56 9.25
CA LEU A 422 -13.59 -15.55 8.49
C LEU A 422 -13.76 -16.93 9.12
N VAL A 423 -14.02 -17.91 8.27
CA VAL A 423 -14.02 -19.34 8.64
C VAL A 423 -13.15 -20.07 7.63
N ASP A 424 -12.06 -20.66 8.11
CA ASP A 424 -11.05 -21.31 7.23
C ASP A 424 -10.61 -20.44 6.04
N THR A 425 -10.35 -19.18 6.30
CA THR A 425 -9.93 -18.15 5.29
C THR A 425 -11.03 -17.77 4.29
N VAL A 426 -12.27 -18.17 4.48
CA VAL A 426 -13.43 -17.79 3.66
C VAL A 426 -14.27 -16.76 4.38
N SER A 427 -14.60 -15.67 3.69
CA SER A 427 -15.42 -14.58 4.25
C SER A 427 -16.89 -14.98 4.39
N ARG A 428 -17.50 -14.49 5.47
CA ARG A 428 -18.95 -14.50 5.70
C ARG A 428 -19.37 -13.11 6.19
N VAL A 429 -20.62 -12.73 5.92
CA VAL A 429 -21.22 -11.47 6.38
C VAL A 429 -22.57 -11.77 7.01
N ARG A 430 -22.74 -11.32 8.26
CA ARG A 430 -24.00 -11.44 9.00
C ARG A 430 -24.63 -10.06 9.19
N VAL A 431 -25.95 -10.01 9.12
CA VAL A 431 -26.75 -8.82 9.45
C VAL A 431 -27.41 -9.09 10.78
N LEU A 432 -27.18 -8.22 11.75
CA LEU A 432 -27.71 -8.34 13.11
C LEU A 432 -28.61 -7.12 13.43
N ASP A 433 -29.51 -7.28 14.39
CA ASP A 433 -30.10 -6.12 15.04
C ASP A 433 -29.09 -5.44 15.99
N LEU A 434 -29.50 -4.34 16.60
CA LEU A 434 -28.62 -3.62 17.53
C LEU A 434 -28.36 -4.40 18.84
N ASP A 435 -29.14 -5.43 19.15
CA ASP A 435 -28.96 -6.31 20.30
C ASP A 435 -28.12 -7.54 20.02
N GLY A 436 -27.62 -7.68 18.78
CA GLY A 436 -26.74 -8.76 18.35
C GLY A 436 -27.46 -10.01 17.83
N ASN A 437 -28.79 -10.00 17.72
CA ASN A 437 -29.53 -11.11 17.16
C ASN A 437 -29.34 -11.19 15.63
N GLU A 438 -29.05 -12.37 15.12
CA GLU A 438 -28.89 -12.58 13.68
C GLU A 438 -30.23 -12.48 12.94
N LEU A 439 -30.29 -11.54 11.99
CA LEU A 439 -31.45 -11.33 11.13
C LEU A 439 -31.31 -12.01 9.77
N ALA A 440 -30.07 -11.98 9.21
CA ALA A 440 -29.78 -12.58 7.91
C ALA A 440 -28.29 -12.89 7.75
N ARG A 441 -28.00 -13.74 6.78
CA ARG A 441 -26.67 -13.92 6.21
C ARG A 441 -26.65 -13.45 4.76
N VAL A 442 -25.65 -12.66 4.39
CA VAL A 442 -25.50 -12.19 3.01
C VAL A 442 -25.15 -13.39 2.12
N PRO A 443 -25.94 -13.67 1.05
CA PRO A 443 -25.68 -14.81 0.16
C PRO A 443 -24.53 -14.47 -0.79
N LEU A 444 -23.26 -14.65 -0.33
CA LEU A 444 -22.09 -14.46 -1.18
C LEU A 444 -22.08 -15.40 -2.36
N PRO A 445 -21.48 -15.02 -3.52
CA PRO A 445 -21.50 -15.84 -4.74
C PRO A 445 -20.89 -17.26 -4.60
N GLY A 446 -20.01 -17.45 -3.61
CA GLY A 446 -19.34 -18.71 -3.33
C GLY A 446 -18.28 -18.61 -2.26
N PRO A 447 -17.41 -19.62 -2.08
CA PRO A 447 -16.22 -19.53 -1.25
C PRO A 447 -15.24 -18.50 -1.82
N GLY A 448 -14.99 -17.43 -1.08
CA GLY A 448 -14.14 -16.32 -1.51
C GLY A 448 -13.95 -15.31 -0.42
N SER A 449 -13.57 -14.11 -0.79
CA SER A 449 -13.24 -13.03 0.12
C SER A 449 -14.13 -11.81 -0.12
N VAL A 450 -14.60 -11.24 0.97
CA VAL A 450 -15.14 -9.89 0.97
C VAL A 450 -13.96 -8.94 1.11
N SER A 451 -13.85 -8.01 0.19
CA SER A 451 -12.76 -7.05 0.11
C SER A 451 -13.26 -5.61 0.17
N SER A 452 -12.36 -4.69 0.44
CA SER A 452 -12.65 -3.26 0.30
C SER A 452 -13.10 -2.94 -1.13
N ILE A 453 -14.03 -2.01 -1.24
CA ILE A 453 -14.50 -1.48 -2.52
C ILE A 453 -13.49 -0.55 -3.21
N ALA A 454 -12.41 -0.16 -2.51
CA ALA A 454 -11.33 0.65 -3.07
C ALA A 454 -10.15 -0.26 -3.39
N GLN A 455 -9.95 -0.55 -4.68
CA GLN A 455 -8.78 -1.28 -5.15
C GLN A 455 -7.57 -0.34 -5.25
N GLY A 456 -6.38 -0.86 -4.91
CA GLY A 456 -5.11 -0.12 -5.05
C GLY A 456 -4.78 0.86 -3.93
N VAL A 457 -5.69 1.14 -3.02
CA VAL A 457 -5.36 1.75 -1.74
C VAL A 457 -5.06 0.60 -0.78
N VAL A 458 -3.81 0.28 -0.57
CA VAL A 458 -3.40 -0.58 0.54
C VAL A 458 -3.65 0.23 1.82
N ALA A 459 -4.89 0.28 2.21
CA ALA A 459 -5.30 0.76 3.50
C ALA A 459 -4.89 -0.35 4.48
N LEU A 460 -3.75 -0.19 5.09
CA LEU A 460 -3.25 -0.99 6.19
C LEU A 460 -4.37 -1.14 7.25
N GLY A 461 -5.23 -2.15 7.10
CA GLY A 461 -6.27 -2.51 8.06
C GLY A 461 -7.34 -1.46 8.43
N VAL A 462 -7.40 -0.32 7.73
CA VAL A 462 -8.15 0.87 8.14
C VAL A 462 -9.48 1.04 7.41
N MET A 463 -9.62 0.46 6.22
CA MET A 463 -10.87 0.55 5.45
C MET A 463 -11.80 -0.59 5.83
N ASP A 464 -13.06 -0.24 6.12
CA ASP A 464 -14.08 -1.24 6.35
C ASP A 464 -14.31 -2.05 5.06
N GLN A 465 -14.33 -3.38 5.18
CA GLN A 465 -14.56 -4.28 4.04
C GLN A 465 -15.98 -4.10 3.48
N VAL A 466 -16.90 -3.63 4.30
CA VAL A 466 -18.30 -3.41 3.95
C VAL A 466 -18.66 -1.97 4.26
N VAL A 467 -19.26 -1.28 3.29
CA VAL A 467 -19.78 0.09 3.45
C VAL A 467 -21.28 0.02 3.67
N GLY A 468 -21.74 0.53 4.83
CA GLY A 468 -23.15 0.60 5.20
C GLY A 468 -23.81 1.89 4.68
N CYS A 469 -24.97 1.75 4.07
CA CYS A 469 -25.92 2.82 3.76
C CYS A 469 -27.17 2.69 4.64
N ASP A 470 -28.22 3.54 4.46
CA ASP A 470 -29.42 3.49 5.32
C ASP A 470 -30.20 2.18 5.24
N ASP A 471 -30.30 1.60 4.05
CA ASP A 471 -31.11 0.42 3.79
C ASP A 471 -30.36 -0.70 3.06
N ALA A 472 -29.04 -0.55 2.95
CA ALA A 472 -28.22 -1.46 2.17
C ALA A 472 -26.77 -1.49 2.64
N ILE A 473 -26.03 -2.49 2.16
CA ILE A 473 -24.56 -2.54 2.22
C ILE A 473 -23.96 -2.70 0.84
N THR A 474 -22.78 -2.15 0.65
CA THR A 474 -21.96 -2.33 -0.55
C THR A 474 -20.62 -2.95 -0.16
N PHE A 475 -20.18 -3.95 -0.90
CA PHE A 475 -18.92 -4.65 -0.65
C PHE A 475 -18.32 -5.21 -1.94
N GLY A 476 -16.98 -5.33 -1.95
CA GLY A 476 -16.27 -6.09 -2.98
C GLY A 476 -16.27 -7.58 -2.66
N TYR A 477 -16.34 -8.41 -3.69
CA TYR A 477 -16.19 -9.87 -3.57
C TYR A 477 -15.25 -10.37 -4.66
N THR A 478 -14.40 -11.33 -4.29
CA THR A 478 -13.50 -12.03 -5.21
C THR A 478 -13.25 -13.46 -4.75
N SER A 479 -12.76 -14.31 -5.65
CA SER A 479 -12.21 -15.62 -5.32
C SER A 479 -11.00 -15.89 -6.20
N TYR A 480 -10.33 -17.03 -6.07
CA TYR A 480 -9.22 -17.38 -6.98
C TYR A 480 -9.63 -17.40 -8.45
N THR A 481 -10.88 -17.73 -8.72
CA THR A 481 -11.40 -17.91 -10.08
C THR A 481 -12.40 -16.87 -10.52
N GLN A 482 -12.91 -16.01 -9.63
CA GLN A 482 -13.86 -14.94 -9.94
C GLN A 482 -13.22 -13.58 -9.76
N SER A 483 -13.26 -12.74 -10.82
CA SER A 483 -12.72 -11.38 -10.79
C SER A 483 -13.43 -10.50 -9.76
N PRO A 484 -12.74 -9.46 -9.23
CA PRO A 484 -13.32 -8.53 -8.29
C PRO A 484 -14.65 -7.95 -8.80
N THR A 485 -15.66 -8.01 -7.96
CA THR A 485 -17.03 -7.62 -8.30
C THR A 485 -17.63 -6.88 -7.12
N VAL A 486 -18.25 -5.73 -7.35
CA VAL A 486 -18.93 -4.94 -6.32
C VAL A 486 -20.40 -5.31 -6.28
N TYR A 487 -20.87 -5.64 -5.10
CA TYR A 487 -22.25 -6.00 -4.81
C TYR A 487 -22.91 -5.00 -3.88
N HIS A 488 -24.20 -4.83 -4.11
CA HIS A 488 -25.14 -4.12 -3.24
C HIS A 488 -26.12 -5.15 -2.70
N TYR A 489 -26.30 -5.16 -1.38
CA TYR A 489 -27.28 -6.02 -0.69
C TYR A 489 -28.31 -5.16 0.02
N ALA A 490 -29.56 -5.25 -0.40
CA ALA A 490 -30.69 -4.53 0.18
C ALA A 490 -31.14 -5.21 1.47
N LEU A 491 -31.01 -4.52 2.62
CA LEU A 491 -31.28 -5.10 3.95
C LEU A 491 -32.75 -5.50 4.16
N LYS A 492 -33.69 -4.81 3.51
CA LYS A 492 -35.12 -5.07 3.64
C LYS A 492 -35.62 -6.25 2.83
N THR A 493 -35.09 -6.41 1.61
CA THR A 493 -35.55 -7.44 0.65
C THR A 493 -34.64 -8.67 0.65
N GLY A 494 -33.42 -8.55 1.13
CA GLY A 494 -32.39 -9.60 1.01
C GLY A 494 -31.88 -9.78 -0.42
N GLU A 495 -32.12 -8.82 -1.31
CA GLU A 495 -31.69 -8.87 -2.70
C GLU A 495 -30.21 -8.50 -2.82
N LEU A 496 -29.44 -9.35 -3.49
CA LEU A 496 -28.04 -9.13 -3.84
C LEU A 496 -27.94 -8.72 -5.32
N THR A 497 -27.55 -7.47 -5.57
CA THR A 497 -27.41 -6.91 -6.91
C THR A 497 -25.94 -6.61 -7.20
N ARG A 498 -25.47 -6.95 -8.41
CA ARG A 498 -24.15 -6.57 -8.88
C ARG A 498 -24.15 -5.13 -9.35
N LEU A 499 -23.31 -4.26 -8.75
CA LEU A 499 -23.16 -2.85 -9.14
C LEU A 499 -22.06 -2.65 -10.18
N GLN A 500 -20.93 -3.35 -10.03
CA GLN A 500 -19.74 -3.13 -10.85
C GLN A 500 -18.94 -4.43 -10.97
N GLY A 501 -18.15 -4.51 -12.02
CA GLY A 501 -17.34 -5.68 -12.33
C GLY A 501 -18.07 -6.65 -13.27
N ALA A 502 -17.36 -7.19 -14.26
CA ALA A 502 -17.92 -8.14 -15.20
C ALA A 502 -18.21 -9.51 -14.58
N GLY A 503 -17.56 -9.79 -13.43
CA GLY A 503 -17.64 -11.10 -12.78
C GLY A 503 -17.05 -12.20 -13.65
N HIS A 504 -15.96 -11.90 -14.36
CA HIS A 504 -15.24 -12.90 -15.15
C HIS A 504 -14.84 -14.08 -14.29
N THR A 505 -14.97 -15.26 -14.82
CA THR A 505 -14.56 -16.49 -14.16
C THR A 505 -13.52 -17.21 -15.00
N LEU A 506 -12.54 -17.83 -14.33
CA LEU A 506 -11.57 -18.73 -14.94
C LEU A 506 -12.14 -20.15 -14.92
N PRO A 507 -12.59 -20.70 -16.06
CA PRO A 507 -13.16 -22.03 -16.11
C PRO A 507 -12.07 -23.10 -15.95
N GLY A 508 -12.49 -24.30 -15.60
CA GLY A 508 -11.60 -25.47 -15.57
C GLY A 508 -10.53 -25.47 -14.47
N LEU A 509 -10.56 -24.50 -13.54
CA LEU A 509 -9.68 -24.47 -12.39
C LEU A 509 -10.35 -25.08 -11.17
N VAL A 510 -9.55 -25.75 -10.33
CA VAL A 510 -9.98 -26.32 -9.06
C VAL A 510 -9.10 -25.81 -7.93
N THR A 511 -9.67 -25.73 -6.74
CA THR A 511 -8.97 -25.38 -5.50
C THR A 511 -8.97 -26.57 -4.56
N THR A 512 -7.80 -26.86 -3.97
CA THR A 512 -7.65 -27.93 -2.96
C THR A 512 -6.89 -27.40 -1.75
N ARG A 513 -7.22 -27.89 -0.55
CA ARG A 513 -6.56 -27.51 0.69
C ARG A 513 -5.56 -28.58 1.11
N VAL A 514 -4.34 -28.17 1.41
CA VAL A 514 -3.28 -28.98 2.00
C VAL A 514 -2.94 -28.42 3.38
N TRP A 515 -2.57 -29.32 4.31
CA TRP A 515 -2.12 -28.94 5.63
C TRP A 515 -0.70 -29.46 5.86
N ALA A 516 0.18 -28.56 6.25
CA ALA A 516 1.53 -28.89 6.73
C ALA A 516 1.57 -28.84 8.26
N THR A 517 2.60 -29.42 8.86
CA THR A 517 2.88 -29.31 10.30
C THR A 517 4.22 -28.60 10.46
N SER A 518 4.19 -27.42 11.05
CA SER A 518 5.37 -26.59 11.32
C SER A 518 6.29 -27.24 12.35
N ALA A 519 7.50 -26.70 12.50
CA ALA A 519 8.53 -27.25 13.41
C ALA A 519 8.08 -27.36 14.87
N ASP A 520 7.20 -26.45 15.32
CA ASP A 520 6.61 -26.45 16.67
C ASP A 520 5.32 -27.27 16.82
N GLY A 521 4.91 -27.99 15.76
CA GLY A 521 3.68 -28.77 15.73
C GLY A 521 2.43 -28.03 15.27
N THR A 522 2.53 -26.73 15.00
CA THR A 522 1.39 -25.93 14.49
C THR A 522 0.98 -26.41 13.10
N ARG A 523 -0.35 -26.59 12.91
CA ARG A 523 -0.91 -26.94 11.61
C ARG A 523 -1.12 -25.70 10.76
N VAL A 524 -0.50 -25.67 9.58
CA VAL A 524 -0.51 -24.52 8.66
C VAL A 524 -1.18 -24.91 7.34
N PRO A 525 -2.22 -24.16 6.91
CA PRO A 525 -2.91 -24.46 5.67
C PRO A 525 -2.26 -23.79 4.46
N CYS A 526 -2.38 -24.47 3.32
CA CYS A 526 -2.02 -23.98 2.02
C CYS A 526 -3.14 -24.29 1.02
N THR A 527 -3.52 -23.34 0.18
CA THR A 527 -4.51 -23.53 -0.88
C THR A 527 -3.81 -23.71 -2.21
N LEU A 528 -4.05 -24.81 -2.89
CA LEU A 528 -3.55 -25.07 -4.24
C LEU A 528 -4.63 -24.73 -5.27
N VAL A 529 -4.24 -24.01 -6.33
CA VAL A 529 -5.08 -23.70 -7.48
C VAL A 529 -4.41 -24.24 -8.73
N HIS A 530 -5.10 -25.09 -9.46
CA HIS A 530 -4.57 -25.71 -10.67
C HIS A 530 -5.68 -26.09 -11.65
N ARG A 531 -5.34 -26.47 -12.86
CA ARG A 531 -6.29 -27.00 -13.86
C ARG A 531 -6.87 -28.31 -13.38
N ALA A 532 -8.16 -28.54 -13.62
CA ALA A 532 -8.85 -29.78 -13.27
C ALA A 532 -8.30 -31.02 -14.03
N ASP A 533 -7.77 -30.80 -15.24
CA ASP A 533 -7.19 -31.81 -16.12
C ASP A 533 -5.67 -31.96 -15.98
N LEU A 534 -5.04 -31.30 -15.01
CA LEU A 534 -3.59 -31.36 -14.78
C LEU A 534 -3.16 -32.79 -14.42
N ASP A 535 -2.19 -33.33 -15.17
CA ASP A 535 -1.53 -34.58 -14.83
C ASP A 535 -0.70 -34.44 -13.55
N ARG A 536 -1.17 -35.03 -12.46
CA ARG A 536 -0.52 -35.03 -11.16
C ARG A 536 0.25 -36.30 -10.84
N SER A 537 0.49 -37.15 -11.83
CA SER A 537 1.28 -38.38 -11.65
C SER A 537 2.77 -38.14 -11.47
N ARG A 538 3.23 -36.89 -11.70
CA ARG A 538 4.60 -36.43 -11.55
C ARG A 538 4.64 -35.02 -10.93
N PRO A 539 5.76 -34.64 -10.30
CA PRO A 539 5.94 -33.29 -9.75
C PRO A 539 5.73 -32.21 -10.82
N GLN A 540 4.92 -31.19 -10.50
CA GLN A 540 4.59 -30.09 -11.40
C GLN A 540 5.29 -28.79 -11.01
N PRO A 541 5.56 -27.88 -11.97
CA PRO A 541 5.99 -26.53 -11.68
C PRO A 541 5.01 -25.87 -10.72
N THR A 542 5.52 -25.40 -9.58
CA THR A 542 4.69 -24.81 -8.52
C THR A 542 5.24 -23.45 -8.12
N LEU A 543 4.35 -22.47 -8.04
CA LEU A 543 4.62 -21.16 -7.50
C LEU A 543 3.95 -21.03 -6.14
N LEU A 544 4.76 -21.03 -5.09
CA LEU A 544 4.30 -20.80 -3.72
C LEU A 544 4.32 -19.30 -3.44
N HIS A 545 3.26 -18.78 -2.82
CA HIS A 545 3.10 -17.41 -2.39
C HIS A 545 2.77 -17.36 -0.90
N GLY A 546 3.26 -16.34 -0.19
CA GLY A 546 2.95 -16.09 1.22
C GLY A 546 3.37 -14.70 1.66
N TYR A 547 2.76 -14.24 2.77
CA TYR A 547 3.01 -12.92 3.34
C TYR A 547 3.44 -12.98 4.81
N GLY A 548 2.56 -13.43 5.71
CA GLY A 548 2.88 -13.73 7.11
C GLY A 548 3.33 -12.54 7.95
N GLY A 549 2.58 -11.45 7.97
CA GLY A 549 2.94 -10.29 8.80
C GLY A 549 1.83 -9.26 8.94
N PHE A 550 2.03 -8.30 9.86
CA PHE A 550 1.20 -7.11 10.03
C PHE A 550 -0.28 -7.38 10.33
N ASN A 551 -0.63 -8.56 10.86
CA ASN A 551 -2.02 -8.95 11.08
C ASN A 551 -2.89 -8.89 9.80
N ILE A 552 -2.25 -8.94 8.62
CA ILE A 552 -2.94 -8.93 7.33
C ILE A 552 -3.33 -10.37 7.00
N ALA A 553 -4.63 -10.62 6.87
CA ALA A 553 -5.13 -11.91 6.41
C ALA A 553 -4.97 -12.02 4.89
N GLU A 554 -4.14 -12.95 4.44
CA GLU A 554 -4.01 -13.29 3.03
C GLU A 554 -5.15 -14.23 2.63
N LEU A 555 -6.13 -13.68 1.93
CA LEU A 555 -7.36 -14.36 1.54
C LEU A 555 -7.38 -14.67 0.05
N ALA A 556 -8.37 -15.46 -0.37
CA ALA A 556 -8.59 -15.76 -1.77
C ALA A 556 -8.73 -14.47 -2.60
N SER A 557 -7.87 -14.30 -3.59
CA SER A 557 -7.90 -13.20 -4.55
C SER A 557 -7.88 -13.75 -5.97
N TYR A 558 -8.52 -13.06 -6.89
CA TYR A 558 -8.52 -13.46 -8.30
C TYR A 558 -7.11 -13.59 -8.84
N LEU A 559 -6.83 -14.70 -9.49
CA LEU A 559 -5.49 -14.98 -10.01
C LEU A 559 -4.99 -13.90 -10.97
N GLY A 560 -5.88 -13.28 -11.77
CA GLY A 560 -5.49 -12.27 -12.74
C GLY A 560 -4.31 -12.74 -13.60
N PRO A 561 -3.19 -12.00 -13.62
CA PRO A 561 -1.98 -12.38 -14.37
C PRO A 561 -1.44 -13.78 -14.03
N LEU A 562 -1.59 -14.24 -12.78
CA LEU A 562 -1.18 -15.57 -12.36
C LEU A 562 -1.95 -16.69 -13.08
N ALA A 563 -3.11 -16.39 -13.65
CA ALA A 563 -3.84 -17.37 -14.45
C ALA A 563 -2.99 -17.86 -15.63
N ALA A 564 -2.15 -17.02 -16.24
CA ALA A 564 -1.25 -17.45 -17.32
C ALA A 564 -0.27 -18.56 -16.88
N PHE A 565 0.19 -18.53 -15.63
CA PHE A 565 1.03 -19.59 -15.03
C PHE A 565 0.25 -20.90 -14.85
N VAL A 566 -0.98 -20.80 -14.34
CA VAL A 566 -1.84 -21.98 -14.11
C VAL A 566 -2.31 -22.57 -15.43
N GLU A 567 -2.66 -21.74 -16.41
CA GLU A 567 -3.03 -22.14 -17.78
C GLU A 567 -1.90 -22.91 -18.46
N ALA A 568 -0.65 -22.50 -18.22
CA ALA A 568 0.55 -23.18 -18.72
C ALA A 568 0.83 -24.56 -18.04
N GLY A 569 -0.01 -24.98 -17.10
CA GLY A 569 0.12 -26.25 -16.36
C GLY A 569 0.85 -26.11 -15.03
N GLY A 570 1.08 -24.90 -14.52
CA GLY A 570 1.61 -24.66 -13.19
C GLY A 570 0.56 -24.84 -12.09
N ILE A 571 1.03 -25.03 -10.86
CA ILE A 571 0.22 -25.02 -9.64
C ILE A 571 0.52 -23.73 -8.87
N TYR A 572 -0.50 -22.90 -8.62
CA TYR A 572 -0.38 -21.80 -7.68
C TYR A 572 -0.70 -22.30 -6.28
N ALA A 573 0.22 -22.11 -5.34
CA ALA A 573 0.09 -22.51 -3.95
C ALA A 573 0.09 -21.26 -3.06
N HIS A 574 -0.99 -21.03 -2.31
CA HIS A 574 -1.16 -19.89 -1.42
C HIS A 574 -1.01 -20.34 0.03
N ALA A 575 0.09 -19.95 0.66
CA ALA A 575 0.42 -20.26 2.05
C ALA A 575 -0.24 -19.27 3.02
N HIS A 576 -0.97 -19.79 4.02
CA HIS A 576 -1.58 -18.97 5.08
C HIS A 576 -0.75 -19.15 6.35
N VAL A 577 0.43 -18.52 6.39
CA VAL A 577 1.41 -18.68 7.47
C VAL A 577 1.15 -17.75 8.65
N ARG A 578 1.69 -18.06 9.83
CA ARG A 578 1.62 -17.19 10.99
C ARG A 578 2.24 -15.81 10.73
N GLY A 579 1.78 -14.82 11.49
CA GLY A 579 2.08 -13.40 11.26
C GLY A 579 0.95 -12.67 10.51
N GLY A 580 0.10 -13.39 9.78
CA GLY A 580 -1.15 -12.88 9.20
C GLY A 580 -2.32 -12.89 10.19
N GLY A 581 -3.48 -12.42 9.73
CA GLY A 581 -4.73 -12.31 10.51
C GLY A 581 -5.74 -13.43 10.28
N GLU A 582 -5.39 -14.46 9.49
CA GLU A 582 -6.32 -15.48 8.97
C GLU A 582 -7.04 -16.26 10.07
N PHE A 583 -6.37 -16.49 11.20
CA PHE A 583 -6.90 -17.24 12.36
C PHE A 583 -6.94 -16.41 13.64
N GLY A 584 -6.93 -15.07 13.52
CA GLY A 584 -7.07 -14.11 14.61
C GLY A 584 -5.75 -13.70 15.26
N LEU A 585 -5.86 -13.01 16.41
CA LEU A 585 -4.74 -12.31 17.06
C LEU A 585 -3.56 -13.24 17.38
N GLN A 586 -3.81 -14.44 17.91
CA GLN A 586 -2.75 -15.39 18.25
C GLN A 586 -1.98 -15.91 17.04
N TRP A 587 -2.62 -15.95 15.85
CA TRP A 587 -1.95 -16.32 14.61
C TRP A 587 -0.93 -15.27 14.19
N TRP A 588 -1.29 -14.00 14.34
CA TRP A 588 -0.38 -12.89 14.09
C TRP A 588 0.75 -12.86 15.13
N GLU A 589 0.42 -12.91 16.42
CA GLU A 589 1.41 -12.88 17.50
C GLU A 589 2.41 -14.03 17.44
N GLY A 590 1.95 -15.19 16.98
CA GLY A 590 2.79 -16.36 16.75
C GLY A 590 3.81 -16.25 15.61
N GLY A 591 3.77 -15.16 14.82
CA GLY A 591 4.67 -14.92 13.69
C GLY A 591 5.23 -13.49 13.64
N ARG A 592 5.36 -12.77 14.77
CA ARG A 592 5.92 -11.43 14.83
C ARG A 592 6.99 -11.30 15.93
N LEU A 593 7.75 -10.21 15.90
CA LEU A 593 8.82 -9.91 16.89
C LEU A 593 9.72 -11.13 17.08
N HIS A 594 9.94 -11.55 18.32
CA HIS A 594 10.79 -12.69 18.68
C HIS A 594 10.25 -14.04 18.16
N ALA A 595 8.97 -14.11 17.78
CA ALA A 595 8.36 -15.29 17.17
C ALA A 595 8.38 -15.27 15.62
N LYS A 596 9.04 -14.29 14.99
CA LYS A 596 9.02 -14.08 13.52
C LYS A 596 9.53 -15.30 12.74
N GLN A 597 10.51 -16.04 13.27
CA GLN A 597 11.03 -17.25 12.63
C GLN A 597 9.92 -18.29 12.35
N ASN A 598 8.87 -18.35 13.19
CA ASN A 598 7.76 -19.27 12.98
C ASN A 598 7.04 -19.07 11.64
N SER A 599 6.99 -17.82 11.14
CA SER A 599 6.41 -17.55 9.81
C SER A 599 7.23 -18.20 8.68
N PHE A 600 8.54 -18.26 8.84
CA PHE A 600 9.45 -18.86 7.87
C PHE A 600 9.43 -20.40 7.98
N ASP A 601 9.40 -20.92 9.22
CA ASP A 601 9.28 -22.36 9.48
C ASP A 601 7.94 -22.93 8.92
N ASP A 602 6.86 -22.15 9.02
CA ASP A 602 5.57 -22.48 8.41
C ASP A 602 5.69 -22.60 6.88
N LEU A 603 6.40 -21.66 6.23
CA LEU A 603 6.64 -21.71 4.79
C LEU A 603 7.44 -22.95 4.39
N TYR A 604 8.52 -23.25 5.15
CA TYR A 604 9.35 -24.45 4.88
C TYR A 604 8.56 -25.72 5.06
N ALA A 605 7.75 -25.82 6.11
CA ALA A 605 6.88 -26.98 6.34
C ALA A 605 5.90 -27.20 5.18
N ILE A 606 5.33 -26.12 4.61
CA ILE A 606 4.47 -26.21 3.41
C ILE A 606 5.27 -26.70 2.21
N ALA A 607 6.45 -26.11 1.94
CA ALA A 607 7.29 -26.50 0.81
C ALA A 607 7.70 -27.99 0.89
N GLU A 608 8.19 -28.42 2.04
CA GLU A 608 8.57 -29.82 2.31
C GLU A 608 7.37 -30.77 2.19
N ARG A 609 6.20 -30.36 2.65
CA ARG A 609 4.97 -31.13 2.50
C ARG A 609 4.57 -31.32 1.05
N LEU A 610 4.64 -30.24 0.24
CA LEU A 610 4.32 -30.32 -1.20
C LEU A 610 5.31 -31.21 -1.96
N ILE A 611 6.59 -31.18 -1.58
CA ILE A 611 7.63 -32.05 -2.14
C ILE A 611 7.39 -33.50 -1.73
N ALA A 612 7.13 -33.78 -0.45
CA ALA A 612 6.89 -35.12 0.08
C ALA A 612 5.64 -35.76 -0.53
N ASP A 613 4.59 -34.97 -0.79
CA ASP A 613 3.36 -35.43 -1.45
C ASP A 613 3.52 -35.62 -2.97
N GLY A 614 4.69 -35.30 -3.55
CA GLY A 614 4.94 -35.39 -4.99
C GLY A 614 4.18 -34.35 -5.83
N VAL A 615 3.66 -33.29 -5.20
CA VAL A 615 3.01 -32.17 -5.89
C VAL A 615 4.03 -31.40 -6.73
N THR A 616 5.23 -31.19 -6.16
CA THR A 616 6.36 -30.50 -6.80
C THR A 616 7.70 -31.14 -6.41
N ALA A 617 8.78 -30.57 -6.86
CA ALA A 617 10.16 -30.92 -6.47
C ALA A 617 11.00 -29.65 -6.35
N PRO A 618 12.15 -29.67 -5.65
CA PRO A 618 12.97 -28.44 -5.46
C PRO A 618 13.35 -27.74 -6.78
N ASP A 619 13.62 -28.48 -7.82
CA ASP A 619 13.94 -27.95 -9.17
C ASP A 619 12.69 -27.43 -9.93
N ARG A 620 11.51 -27.55 -9.37
CA ARG A 620 10.20 -27.14 -9.90
C ARG A 620 9.41 -26.23 -8.96
N LEU A 621 10.00 -25.83 -7.83
CA LEU A 621 9.33 -24.98 -6.84
C LEU A 621 9.94 -23.58 -6.89
N ALA A 622 9.07 -22.59 -7.11
CA ALA A 622 9.42 -21.19 -6.94
C ALA A 622 8.66 -20.58 -5.75
N PHE A 623 9.25 -19.58 -5.12
CA PHE A 623 8.60 -18.76 -4.11
C PHE A 623 8.54 -17.29 -4.55
N GLN A 624 7.38 -16.64 -4.37
CA GLN A 624 7.22 -15.21 -4.60
C GLN A 624 6.56 -14.57 -3.38
N GLY A 625 7.11 -13.44 -2.95
CA GLY A 625 6.50 -12.60 -1.92
C GLY A 625 6.82 -11.13 -2.12
N ALA A 626 5.91 -10.27 -1.64
CA ALA A 626 6.04 -8.82 -1.74
C ALA A 626 6.05 -8.16 -0.35
N SER A 627 6.78 -7.06 -0.16
CA SER A 627 6.86 -6.33 1.11
C SER A 627 7.37 -7.24 2.24
N ASN A 628 6.56 -7.53 3.26
CA ASN A 628 6.90 -8.56 4.27
C ASN A 628 7.08 -9.95 3.63
N GLY A 629 6.28 -10.29 2.60
CA GLY A 629 6.52 -11.49 1.80
C GLY A 629 7.85 -11.43 1.04
N GLY A 630 8.32 -10.24 0.67
CA GLY A 630 9.64 -10.01 0.08
C GLY A 630 10.77 -10.25 1.07
N LEU A 631 10.60 -9.90 2.35
CA LEU A 631 11.49 -10.32 3.43
C LEU A 631 11.50 -11.85 3.53
N MET A 632 10.31 -12.47 3.60
CA MET A 632 10.17 -13.93 3.65
C MET A 632 10.87 -14.61 2.48
N ALA A 633 10.80 -14.02 1.26
CA ALA A 633 11.50 -14.53 0.08
C ALA A 633 13.02 -14.45 0.23
N GLY A 634 13.54 -13.34 0.76
CA GLY A 634 14.96 -13.21 1.06
C GLY A 634 15.43 -14.22 2.11
N VAL A 635 14.66 -14.41 3.19
CA VAL A 635 14.95 -15.42 4.23
C VAL A 635 14.90 -16.83 3.63
N ALA A 636 13.90 -17.13 2.79
CA ALA A 636 13.79 -18.43 2.13
C ALA A 636 15.02 -18.73 1.25
N ALA A 637 15.49 -17.74 0.48
CA ALA A 637 16.66 -17.88 -0.37
C ALA A 637 17.97 -18.08 0.42
N THR A 638 18.07 -17.54 1.65
CA THR A 638 19.31 -17.61 2.44
C THR A 638 19.33 -18.74 3.47
N GLN A 639 18.20 -19.04 4.13
CA GLN A 639 18.13 -20.11 5.13
C GLN A 639 17.95 -21.51 4.51
N ARG A 640 17.20 -21.62 3.41
CA ARG A 640 16.85 -22.92 2.79
C ARG A 640 16.99 -22.86 1.25
N PRO A 641 18.16 -22.48 0.70
CA PRO A 641 18.36 -22.31 -0.74
C PRO A 641 18.07 -23.57 -1.56
N GLU A 642 18.22 -24.75 -0.96
CA GLU A 642 18.03 -26.04 -1.62
C GLU A 642 16.56 -26.41 -1.91
N LEU A 643 15.60 -25.70 -1.31
CA LEU A 643 14.17 -25.96 -1.54
C LEU A 643 13.65 -25.32 -2.84
N TRP A 644 14.37 -24.34 -3.40
CA TRP A 644 13.84 -23.45 -4.41
C TRP A 644 14.61 -23.52 -5.73
N ARG A 645 13.87 -23.60 -6.84
CA ARG A 645 14.43 -23.32 -8.18
C ARG A 645 14.57 -21.82 -8.40
N ALA A 646 13.57 -21.03 -7.98
CA ALA A 646 13.58 -19.60 -8.17
C ALA A 646 12.90 -18.88 -6.98
N VAL A 647 13.36 -17.68 -6.67
CA VAL A 647 12.79 -16.82 -5.63
C VAL A 647 12.63 -15.40 -6.17
N VAL A 648 11.44 -14.82 -5.96
CA VAL A 648 11.12 -13.42 -6.33
C VAL A 648 10.86 -12.61 -5.06
N CYS A 649 11.75 -11.64 -4.81
CA CYS A 649 11.65 -10.70 -3.70
C CYS A 649 11.14 -9.36 -4.23
N GLN A 650 9.84 -9.07 -4.07
CA GLN A 650 9.25 -7.80 -4.51
C GLN A 650 9.20 -6.80 -3.36
N ALA A 651 9.64 -5.56 -3.62
CA ALA A 651 9.69 -4.48 -2.62
C ALA A 651 10.16 -4.98 -1.24
N PRO A 652 11.31 -5.69 -1.14
CA PRO A 652 11.69 -6.44 0.05
C PRO A 652 12.44 -5.60 1.08
N LYS A 653 12.36 -5.99 2.37
CA LYS A 653 13.28 -5.56 3.42
C LYS A 653 14.32 -6.66 3.66
N LEU A 654 15.58 -6.45 3.26
CA LEU A 654 16.59 -7.50 3.27
C LEU A 654 17.74 -7.26 4.25
N ASP A 655 17.90 -6.02 4.74
CA ASP A 655 18.85 -5.66 5.80
C ASP A 655 18.08 -5.12 7.00
N LEU A 656 17.84 -5.98 7.99
CA LEU A 656 17.01 -5.64 9.14
C LEU A 656 17.77 -4.83 10.19
N MET A 657 19.09 -4.82 10.16
CA MET A 657 19.89 -4.02 11.08
C MET A 657 19.84 -2.52 10.73
N ARG A 658 19.38 -2.20 9.53
CA ARG A 658 19.28 -0.82 9.03
C ARG A 658 17.84 -0.29 8.89
N VAL A 659 16.81 -1.08 9.21
CA VAL A 659 15.38 -0.69 9.01
C VAL A 659 14.96 0.56 9.79
N ALA A 660 15.66 0.91 10.86
CA ALA A 660 15.42 2.15 11.59
C ALA A 660 15.77 3.41 10.77
N HIS A 661 16.52 3.26 9.66
CA HIS A 661 16.87 4.35 8.74
C HIS A 661 15.88 4.48 7.58
N ASP A 662 14.96 3.55 7.41
CA ASP A 662 13.90 3.66 6.41
C ASP A 662 13.01 4.88 6.71
N PRO A 663 12.56 5.63 5.71
CA PRO A 663 11.72 6.82 5.92
C PRO A 663 10.47 6.57 6.76
N LEU A 664 9.83 5.41 6.58
CA LEU A 664 8.66 4.97 7.36
C LEU A 664 8.97 3.81 8.33
N GLY A 665 10.25 3.47 8.53
CA GLY A 665 10.68 2.29 9.30
C GLY A 665 10.17 2.28 10.73
N THR A 666 10.36 3.36 11.47
CA THR A 666 9.97 3.46 12.89
C THR A 666 8.46 3.35 13.09
N MET A 667 7.67 3.73 12.10
CA MET A 667 6.21 3.75 12.20
C MET A 667 5.56 2.40 11.89
N ALA A 668 6.01 1.77 10.80
CA ALA A 668 5.36 0.59 10.26
C ALA A 668 6.15 -0.70 10.56
N THR A 669 7.48 -0.62 10.58
CA THR A 669 8.37 -1.79 10.61
C THR A 669 8.67 -2.26 12.02
N LEU A 670 9.06 -1.34 12.92
CA LEU A 670 9.50 -1.72 14.26
C LEU A 670 8.40 -2.42 15.08
N PRO A 671 7.12 -2.03 15.02
CA PRO A 671 6.08 -2.78 15.74
C PRO A 671 5.91 -4.24 15.29
N GLU A 672 6.32 -4.58 14.08
CA GLU A 672 6.22 -5.95 13.55
C GLU A 672 7.49 -6.78 13.80
N TYR A 673 8.68 -6.17 13.65
CA TYR A 673 9.93 -6.93 13.68
C TYR A 673 10.75 -6.72 14.95
N GLY A 674 10.62 -5.58 15.64
CA GLY A 674 11.49 -5.11 16.71
C GLY A 674 12.42 -3.98 16.28
N ASP A 675 13.09 -3.36 17.23
CA ASP A 675 14.01 -2.25 17.01
C ASP A 675 15.46 -2.75 16.98
N PRO A 676 16.18 -2.65 15.86
CA PRO A 676 17.57 -3.09 15.79
C PRO A 676 18.50 -2.32 16.75
N ARG A 677 18.08 -1.17 17.26
CA ARG A 677 18.83 -0.37 18.25
C ARG A 677 18.67 -0.91 19.68
N ASP A 678 17.63 -1.72 19.93
CA ASP A 678 17.42 -2.37 21.22
C ASP A 678 18.30 -3.63 21.32
N PRO A 679 19.16 -3.76 22.35
CA PRO A 679 19.98 -4.95 22.55
C PRO A 679 19.19 -6.27 22.72
N ALA A 680 17.91 -6.21 23.07
CA ALA A 680 17.05 -7.40 23.16
C ALA A 680 16.55 -7.86 21.78
N ASP A 681 16.29 -6.92 20.86
CA ASP A 681 15.74 -7.20 19.53
C ASP A 681 16.84 -7.45 18.48
N ALA A 682 17.97 -6.74 18.58
CA ALA A 682 19.06 -6.81 17.60
C ALA A 682 19.54 -8.24 17.28
N PRO A 683 19.81 -9.13 18.27
CA PRO A 683 20.21 -10.51 17.99
C PRO A 683 19.13 -11.30 17.24
N VAL A 684 17.85 -11.06 17.56
CA VAL A 684 16.71 -11.72 16.89
C VAL A 684 16.63 -11.29 15.44
N LEU A 685 16.72 -9.99 15.17
CA LEU A 685 16.71 -9.43 13.81
C LEU A 685 17.91 -9.92 12.99
N MET A 686 19.10 -9.92 13.59
CA MET A 686 20.31 -10.42 12.94
C MET A 686 20.16 -11.90 12.54
N ALA A 687 19.50 -12.72 13.37
CA ALA A 687 19.36 -14.16 13.15
C ALA A 687 18.58 -14.54 11.87
N TYR A 688 17.74 -13.64 11.34
CA TYR A 688 17.03 -13.87 10.10
C TYR A 688 17.17 -12.75 9.06
N SER A 689 18.03 -11.75 9.28
CA SER A 689 18.28 -10.67 8.31
C SER A 689 18.92 -11.23 7.03
N PRO A 690 18.21 -11.27 5.87
CA PRO A 690 18.72 -11.97 4.68
C PRO A 690 20.07 -11.48 4.21
N TYR A 691 20.30 -10.17 4.23
CA TYR A 691 21.58 -9.57 3.83
C TYR A 691 22.76 -10.13 4.62
N HIS A 692 22.60 -10.35 5.94
CA HIS A 692 23.64 -10.85 6.82
C HIS A 692 23.86 -12.36 6.73
N HIS A 693 22.88 -13.09 6.16
CA HIS A 693 22.93 -14.54 5.94
C HIS A 693 23.34 -14.96 4.53
N VAL A 694 23.77 -14.01 3.71
CA VAL A 694 24.41 -14.37 2.43
C VAL A 694 25.82 -14.88 2.70
N GLU A 695 26.02 -16.18 2.49
CA GLU A 695 27.28 -16.88 2.75
C GLU A 695 28.04 -17.17 1.45
N PRO A 696 29.35 -16.82 1.37
CA PRO A 696 30.18 -17.15 0.23
C PRO A 696 30.27 -18.66 -0.02
N GLY A 697 30.22 -19.05 -1.28
CA GLY A 697 30.32 -20.47 -1.67
C GLY A 697 28.97 -21.20 -1.69
N THR A 698 27.88 -20.57 -1.34
CA THR A 698 26.52 -21.16 -1.40
C THR A 698 25.98 -21.18 -2.83
N ALA A 699 25.32 -22.27 -3.19
CA ALA A 699 24.62 -22.40 -4.47
C ALA A 699 23.20 -21.84 -4.33
N TYR A 700 23.03 -20.53 -4.49
CA TYR A 700 21.72 -19.88 -4.41
C TYR A 700 20.81 -20.25 -5.57
N PRO A 701 19.46 -20.25 -5.37
CA PRO A 701 18.48 -20.39 -6.45
C PRO A 701 18.57 -19.21 -7.43
N ALA A 702 17.81 -19.24 -8.51
CA ALA A 702 17.58 -18.04 -9.32
C ALA A 702 16.84 -16.99 -8.48
N ILE A 703 17.37 -15.77 -8.34
CA ILE A 703 16.80 -14.71 -7.52
C ILE A 703 16.47 -13.50 -8.37
N LEU A 704 15.25 -13.01 -8.28
CA LEU A 704 14.83 -11.70 -8.80
C LEU A 704 14.48 -10.76 -7.66
N LEU A 705 15.22 -9.66 -7.57
CA LEU A 705 14.94 -8.54 -6.68
C LEU A 705 14.22 -7.48 -7.50
N ASP A 706 12.98 -7.15 -7.11
CA ASP A 706 12.09 -6.23 -7.82
C ASP A 706 11.69 -5.09 -6.87
N ALA A 707 12.16 -3.86 -7.13
CA ALA A 707 12.01 -2.72 -6.23
C ALA A 707 11.52 -1.47 -6.95
N GLY A 708 10.80 -0.60 -6.23
CA GLY A 708 10.45 0.74 -6.68
C GLY A 708 11.51 1.77 -6.25
N ALA A 709 11.89 2.67 -7.16
CA ALA A 709 12.87 3.71 -6.85
C ALA A 709 12.38 4.74 -5.82
N ASN A 710 11.06 4.92 -5.73
CA ASN A 710 10.42 5.89 -4.83
C ASN A 710 9.72 5.22 -3.63
N ASP A 711 10.05 3.99 -3.32
CA ASP A 711 9.43 3.25 -2.23
C ASP A 711 9.93 3.75 -0.86
N PRO A 712 9.08 4.45 -0.04
CA PRO A 712 9.48 4.92 1.27
C PRO A 712 9.34 3.87 2.38
N ARG A 713 8.66 2.74 2.08
CA ARG A 713 8.43 1.64 3.03
C ARG A 713 9.54 0.61 2.97
N CYS A 714 9.95 0.25 1.73
CA CYS A 714 11.00 -0.72 1.45
C CYS A 714 11.97 -0.11 0.41
N PRO A 715 12.83 0.82 0.82
CA PRO A 715 13.72 1.52 -0.10
C PRO A 715 14.58 0.57 -0.95
N ALA A 716 14.81 0.95 -2.20
CA ALA A 716 15.51 0.11 -3.18
C ALA A 716 16.93 -0.30 -2.73
N TRP A 717 17.53 0.41 -1.77
CA TRP A 717 18.85 0.08 -1.25
C TRP A 717 18.92 -1.31 -0.57
N HIS A 718 17.81 -1.80 0.02
CA HIS A 718 17.75 -3.18 0.53
C HIS A 718 18.07 -4.19 -0.57
N SER A 719 17.43 -3.99 -1.74
CA SER A 719 17.64 -4.85 -2.90
C SER A 719 19.02 -4.68 -3.51
N ARG A 720 19.55 -3.43 -3.56
CA ARG A 720 20.89 -3.15 -4.08
C ARG A 720 21.98 -3.85 -3.28
N LYS A 721 21.97 -3.70 -1.97
CA LYS A 721 22.96 -4.34 -1.07
C LYS A 721 22.90 -5.85 -1.15
N PHE A 722 21.71 -6.42 -1.11
CA PHE A 722 21.54 -7.87 -1.20
C PHE A 722 22.03 -8.41 -2.56
N ALA A 723 21.68 -7.74 -3.68
CA ALA A 723 22.14 -8.14 -5.01
C ALA A 723 23.67 -8.18 -5.08
N ALA A 724 24.34 -7.10 -4.64
CA ALA A 724 25.80 -7.01 -4.65
C ALA A 724 26.45 -8.18 -3.89
N ARG A 725 25.93 -8.46 -2.67
CA ARG A 725 26.48 -9.51 -1.83
C ARG A 725 26.18 -10.92 -2.35
N ALA A 726 24.94 -11.18 -2.80
CA ALA A 726 24.55 -12.49 -3.31
C ALA A 726 25.24 -12.84 -4.65
N GLN A 727 25.43 -11.86 -5.54
CA GLN A 727 26.16 -12.04 -6.81
C GLN A 727 27.63 -12.40 -6.59
N THR A 728 28.26 -11.86 -5.55
CA THR A 728 29.65 -12.17 -5.19
C THR A 728 29.76 -13.53 -4.51
N ALA A 729 28.76 -13.92 -3.73
CA ALA A 729 28.78 -15.13 -2.88
C ALA A 729 28.41 -16.41 -3.63
N THR A 730 27.52 -16.32 -4.64
CA THR A 730 26.92 -17.51 -5.27
C THR A 730 27.91 -18.32 -6.10
N THR A 731 27.84 -19.65 -5.95
CA THR A 731 28.52 -20.62 -6.83
C THR A 731 27.59 -21.23 -7.88
N SER A 732 26.31 -20.89 -7.80
CA SER A 732 25.28 -21.38 -8.73
C SER A 732 25.43 -20.72 -10.13
N SER A 733 25.02 -21.44 -11.17
CA SER A 733 24.81 -20.86 -12.51
C SER A 733 23.48 -20.14 -12.65
N HIS A 734 22.59 -20.22 -11.63
CA HIS A 734 21.30 -19.52 -11.60
C HIS A 734 21.50 -18.02 -11.42
N PRO A 735 20.70 -17.17 -12.09
CA PRO A 735 20.92 -15.73 -12.07
C PRO A 735 20.45 -15.09 -10.74
N VAL A 736 21.20 -14.10 -10.27
CA VAL A 736 20.76 -13.13 -9.25
C VAL A 736 20.60 -11.79 -9.95
N LEU A 737 19.37 -11.33 -10.07
CA LEU A 737 19.00 -10.15 -10.87
C LEU A 737 18.38 -9.07 -9.98
N LEU A 738 18.68 -7.81 -10.33
CA LEU A 738 18.09 -6.63 -9.70
C LEU A 738 17.36 -5.78 -10.74
N ARG A 739 16.10 -5.50 -10.49
CA ARG A 739 15.27 -4.58 -11.26
C ARG A 739 14.76 -3.45 -10.34
N VAL A 740 15.04 -2.17 -10.71
CA VAL A 740 14.52 -0.99 -10.00
C VAL A 740 13.67 -0.16 -10.95
N TRP A 741 12.39 0.00 -10.62
CA TRP A 741 11.41 0.73 -11.43
C TRP A 741 11.43 2.21 -11.07
N SER A 742 11.93 3.06 -11.96
CA SER A 742 12.13 4.50 -11.72
C SER A 742 10.84 5.28 -11.43
N GLY A 743 9.69 4.83 -11.96
CA GLY A 743 8.39 5.47 -11.76
C GLY A 743 7.51 4.80 -10.70
N ALA A 744 8.04 3.85 -9.93
CA ALA A 744 7.26 3.11 -8.94
C ALA A 744 7.68 3.45 -7.50
N GLY A 745 6.66 3.49 -6.60
CA GLY A 745 6.82 3.45 -5.16
C GLY A 745 6.70 2.02 -4.62
N HIS A 746 5.96 1.81 -3.52
CA HIS A 746 5.69 0.47 -2.95
C HIS A 746 4.81 -0.42 -3.84
N GLY A 747 4.52 -0.01 -5.05
CA GLY A 747 3.80 -0.69 -6.11
C GLY A 747 3.73 0.18 -7.36
N GLY A 748 3.29 -0.38 -8.48
CA GLY A 748 3.09 0.36 -9.72
C GLY A 748 2.04 1.48 -9.56
N THR A 749 2.26 2.62 -10.20
CA THR A 749 1.39 3.80 -10.05
C THR A 749 0.52 4.05 -11.29
N GLY A 750 0.90 3.54 -12.45
CA GLY A 750 0.11 3.62 -13.69
C GLY A 750 -0.26 2.24 -14.21
N TRP A 751 -1.27 2.17 -15.05
CA TRP A 751 -1.75 0.93 -15.66
C TRP A 751 -0.64 0.16 -16.39
N SER A 752 0.07 0.86 -17.26
CA SER A 752 1.17 0.28 -18.04
C SER A 752 2.29 -0.26 -17.15
N THR A 753 2.61 0.45 -16.07
CA THR A 753 3.63 0.03 -15.10
C THR A 753 3.20 -1.24 -14.37
N VAL A 754 1.94 -1.32 -13.93
CA VAL A 754 1.40 -2.51 -13.26
C VAL A 754 1.47 -3.73 -14.18
N VAL A 755 1.01 -3.61 -15.43
CA VAL A 755 1.06 -4.70 -16.43
C VAL A 755 2.52 -5.13 -16.67
N ALA A 756 3.43 -4.16 -16.84
CA ALA A 756 4.85 -4.45 -17.07
C ALA A 756 5.50 -5.17 -15.89
N GLN A 757 5.25 -4.74 -14.66
CA GLN A 757 5.76 -5.39 -13.45
C GLN A 757 5.25 -6.83 -13.32
N GLN A 758 3.94 -7.03 -13.51
CA GLN A 758 3.33 -8.37 -13.44
C GLN A 758 3.92 -9.32 -14.49
N THR A 759 4.05 -8.84 -15.72
CA THR A 759 4.66 -9.63 -16.81
C THR A 759 6.10 -9.98 -16.50
N TYR A 760 6.87 -9.03 -15.97
CA TYR A 760 8.31 -9.15 -15.80
C TYR A 760 8.70 -10.26 -14.83
N TRP A 761 8.17 -10.23 -13.61
CA TRP A 761 8.49 -11.25 -12.62
C TRP A 761 7.88 -12.62 -12.96
N LEU A 762 6.68 -12.64 -13.58
CA LEU A 762 6.06 -13.88 -14.01
C LEU A 762 6.85 -14.55 -15.15
N ALA A 763 7.38 -13.77 -16.09
CA ALA A 763 8.27 -14.25 -17.14
C ALA A 763 9.55 -14.89 -16.57
N PHE A 764 10.14 -14.25 -15.54
CA PHE A 764 11.28 -14.82 -14.84
C PHE A 764 10.94 -16.19 -14.23
N VAL A 765 9.84 -16.29 -13.48
CA VAL A 765 9.40 -17.55 -12.84
C VAL A 765 9.13 -18.63 -13.88
N MET A 766 8.36 -18.32 -14.92
CA MET A 766 8.00 -19.29 -15.95
C MET A 766 9.23 -19.79 -16.70
N ARG A 767 10.18 -18.89 -17.01
CA ARG A 767 11.46 -19.25 -17.62
C ARG A 767 12.25 -20.22 -16.75
N GLU A 768 12.38 -19.93 -15.45
CA GLU A 768 13.16 -20.74 -14.52
C GLU A 768 12.52 -22.12 -14.27
N LEU A 769 11.19 -22.20 -14.28
CA LEU A 769 10.46 -23.45 -14.11
C LEU A 769 10.23 -24.21 -15.42
N GLY A 770 10.67 -23.69 -16.57
CA GLY A 770 10.54 -24.32 -17.88
C GLY A 770 9.09 -24.39 -18.38
N LEU A 771 8.22 -23.44 -17.96
CA LEU A 771 6.87 -23.28 -18.47
C LEU A 771 6.87 -22.35 -19.68
N THR A 772 5.96 -22.61 -20.61
CA THR A 772 5.68 -21.72 -21.75
C THR A 772 4.22 -21.30 -21.71
N PRO A 773 3.89 -20.03 -22.07
CA PRO A 773 2.50 -19.64 -22.20
C PRO A 773 1.76 -20.57 -23.15
N PRO A 774 0.46 -20.83 -22.93
CA PRO A 774 -0.33 -21.65 -23.83
C PRO A 774 -0.46 -21.01 -25.21
N ASP A 775 -0.46 -21.83 -26.28
CA ASP A 775 -0.65 -21.38 -27.67
C ASP A 775 -2.11 -21.00 -28.00
N GLY A 776 -2.91 -20.62 -27.01
CA GLY A 776 -4.34 -20.25 -27.13
C GLY A 776 -5.04 -20.15 -25.79
N HIS A 777 -6.23 -19.57 -25.80
CA HIS A 777 -7.04 -19.44 -24.58
C HIS A 777 -7.62 -20.78 -24.11
N LEU A 778 -7.77 -20.97 -22.79
CA LEU A 778 -8.59 -22.02 -22.20
C LEU A 778 -10.06 -21.85 -22.56
#